data_5499dda2c7384d89bdf4726a4b6a0d6c
#
_entry.id   5499dda2c7384d89bdf4726a4b6a0d6c
#
_cell.length_a   1.000
_cell.length_b   1.000
_cell.length_c   1.000
_cell.angle_alpha   90.00
_cell.angle_beta   90.00
_cell.angle_gamma   90.00
#
_symmetry.space_group_name_H-M   'P 1'
#
loop_
_entity.id
_entity.type
_entity.pdbx_description
1 polymer ?
#
loop_
_entity_poly.entity_id
_entity_poly.type
_entity_poly.pdbx_seq_one_letter_code
_entity_poly.pdbx_strand_id
1 'polypeptide(L)'
;MSRPDLLRLSDDVLEDLTNRGTLRRARKELGAAALTVTEADDGTVTVSADDGTTCVLYANRPFAEWTCSCLAANNCRHIVRAILHYQAACSEPGVIEDEEPDSTDLPGQETPRAAAPGKVEPEAVFNPASITREHLRAALSPAALRRADQLAGQGLLAHVGSIRGISVVRIHHPTPVSVRFLAGADLNYVRCTCHDPDPCLHVAVAVAAAAGRRFGDTGLVSVAGDAWRPDASLLSEIRGAVGELVRVGAESGHRNLRGVWRRLAVRAREAELHHVADVLDELLDELARYETRSQEFTPSRLVGLSAELLARAMSLANPEPARIPDRLVAGSPAQQTRVSKARLIGLGTEFVELDDECRLIAHLVDARSGAPMRVTKRIIDKERRPSSQLAGGLVSGITIGNWGGGQVMSLGGRMFGHGDFSHTNRSAVSFPAGAMDQLETPFRVETITELATQQTRLPAVLDDRSAGTDLAACRVTSVGNIHFDPGISSLVADLRDTDGQSFQLVLHHTARRDGSVRATLIRLQSWEKDFPKDAFVSGRWRWGARSVVVDPLLLVGDGLPLQPHVAEPVATDVQWQTGAGDVPLTRPGALLRGLNFLLGELLLAGADRIHLRNQDWREFVRRARRAGSQLIADHALAFLDHRDPAQVEKLLLISAFGGPLA
;
A
#
# COMPACT_ATOMS: atom_id res chain seq x y z
N MET A 1 -39.43 7.71 19.53
CA MET A 1 -38.31 6.84 19.13
C MET A 1 -37.05 7.70 18.98
N SER A 2 -36.04 7.52 19.82
CA SER A 2 -34.96 8.49 19.94
C SER A 2 -33.56 7.86 20.05
N ARG A 3 -33.26 6.82 19.22
CA ARG A 3 -31.92 6.19 19.10
C ARG A 3 -31.20 6.68 17.84
N PRO A 4 -30.69 7.93 17.88
CA PRO A 4 -29.99 8.50 16.70
C PRO A 4 -28.73 7.72 16.29
N ASP A 5 -28.13 6.97 17.22
CA ASP A 5 -27.04 6.07 16.96
C ASP A 5 -27.45 4.93 16.00
N LEU A 6 -28.63 4.32 16.20
CA LEU A 6 -29.14 3.27 15.29
C LEU A 6 -29.44 3.82 13.88
N LEU A 7 -29.94 5.06 13.79
CA LEU A 7 -30.30 5.72 12.52
C LEU A 7 -29.07 6.06 11.68
N ARG A 8 -27.90 6.21 12.30
CA ARG A 8 -26.62 6.51 11.62
C ARG A 8 -25.89 5.27 11.10
N LEU A 9 -26.36 4.06 11.42
CA LEU A 9 -25.72 2.83 10.99
C LEU A 9 -26.03 2.55 9.50
N SER A 10 -25.18 3.04 8.61
CA SER A 10 -25.29 2.76 7.18
C SER A 10 -25.03 1.27 6.88
N ASP A 11 -25.33 0.86 5.66
CA ASP A 11 -25.07 -0.51 5.20
C ASP A 11 -23.60 -0.91 5.33
N ASP A 12 -22.70 -0.01 5.00
CA ASP A 12 -21.26 -0.25 5.13
C ASP A 12 -20.85 -0.44 6.59
N VAL A 13 -21.44 0.33 7.49
CA VAL A 13 -21.24 0.17 8.95
C VAL A 13 -21.80 -1.17 9.42
N LEU A 14 -22.99 -1.56 9.00
CA LEU A 14 -23.60 -2.86 9.35
C LEU A 14 -22.81 -4.04 8.75
N GLU A 15 -22.28 -3.89 7.54
CA GLU A 15 -21.37 -4.88 6.95
C GLU A 15 -20.08 -5.02 7.78
N ASP A 16 -19.53 -3.92 8.26
CA ASP A 16 -18.34 -3.91 9.10
C ASP A 16 -18.55 -4.48 10.50
N LEU A 17 -19.71 -4.16 11.11
CA LEU A 17 -20.08 -4.72 12.40
C LEU A 17 -20.33 -6.24 12.34
N THR A 18 -20.74 -6.75 11.17
CA THR A 18 -21.09 -8.17 10.99
C THR A 18 -20.33 -8.80 9.82
N ASN A 19 -20.96 -8.92 8.67
CA ASN A 19 -20.39 -9.25 7.36
C ASN A 19 -21.46 -9.11 6.26
N ARG A 20 -21.00 -9.01 5.00
CA ARG A 20 -21.85 -8.84 3.82
C ARG A 20 -22.96 -9.90 3.70
N GLY A 21 -22.62 -11.16 4.04
CA GLY A 21 -23.58 -12.26 3.99
C GLY A 21 -24.70 -12.12 5.00
N THR A 22 -24.38 -11.64 6.20
CA THR A 22 -25.34 -11.38 7.29
C THR A 22 -26.26 -10.22 6.92
N LEU A 23 -25.72 -9.11 6.43
CA LEU A 23 -26.49 -7.95 5.97
C LEU A 23 -27.43 -8.33 4.83
N ARG A 24 -26.94 -9.03 3.79
CA ARG A 24 -27.75 -9.49 2.66
C ARG A 24 -28.93 -10.39 3.10
N ARG A 25 -28.69 -11.30 4.05
CA ARG A 25 -29.76 -12.16 4.59
C ARG A 25 -30.76 -11.36 5.39
N ALA A 26 -30.30 -10.44 6.25
CA ALA A 26 -31.17 -9.56 7.03
C ALA A 26 -32.08 -8.72 6.13
N ARG A 27 -31.55 -8.13 5.05
CA ARG A 27 -32.37 -7.39 4.06
C ARG A 27 -33.40 -8.27 3.37
N LYS A 28 -33.02 -9.48 2.97
CA LYS A 28 -33.95 -10.43 2.35
C LYS A 28 -35.10 -10.83 3.29
N GLU A 29 -34.81 -10.90 4.59
CA GLU A 29 -35.78 -11.30 5.62
C GLU A 29 -36.56 -10.11 6.21
N LEU A 30 -36.26 -8.86 5.82
CA LEU A 30 -36.87 -7.67 6.39
C LEU A 30 -38.38 -7.60 6.15
N GLY A 31 -38.88 -8.04 4.99
CA GLY A 31 -40.30 -8.08 4.65
C GLY A 31 -40.99 -9.44 4.89
N ALA A 32 -40.25 -10.44 5.42
CA ALA A 32 -40.76 -11.81 5.55
C ALA A 32 -41.44 -12.12 6.90
N ALA A 33 -41.31 -11.24 7.91
CA ALA A 33 -41.85 -11.43 9.24
C ALA A 33 -42.41 -10.10 9.79
N ALA A 34 -43.50 -10.15 10.50
CA ALA A 34 -44.00 -9.00 11.24
C ALA A 34 -43.07 -8.73 12.43
N LEU A 35 -42.59 -7.49 12.53
CA LEU A 35 -41.67 -7.06 13.60
C LEU A 35 -42.34 -5.99 14.47
N THR A 36 -42.31 -6.18 15.79
CA THR A 36 -42.81 -5.23 16.76
C THR A 36 -41.64 -4.60 17.50
N VAL A 37 -41.61 -3.26 17.57
CA VAL A 37 -40.55 -2.48 18.23
C VAL A 37 -41.10 -1.90 19.52
N THR A 38 -40.41 -2.08 20.63
CA THR A 38 -40.65 -1.43 21.90
C THR A 38 -39.39 -0.73 22.38
N GLU A 39 -39.52 0.51 22.86
CA GLU A 39 -38.40 1.30 23.38
C GLU A 39 -38.67 1.58 24.86
N ALA A 40 -37.70 1.23 25.71
CA ALA A 40 -37.76 1.48 27.16
C ALA A 40 -37.21 2.87 27.50
N ASP A 41 -37.49 3.37 28.70
CA ASP A 41 -37.06 4.70 29.15
C ASP A 41 -35.55 4.89 29.21
N ASP A 42 -34.79 3.79 29.35
CA ASP A 42 -33.32 3.77 29.32
C ASP A 42 -32.75 3.78 27.90
N GLY A 43 -33.61 3.87 26.87
CA GLY A 43 -33.25 3.84 25.46
C GLY A 43 -32.95 2.42 24.92
N THR A 44 -33.20 1.37 25.69
CA THR A 44 -33.09 -0.02 25.20
C THR A 44 -34.23 -0.30 24.22
N VAL A 45 -33.87 -0.75 23.00
CA VAL A 45 -34.83 -1.13 21.97
C VAL A 45 -34.97 -2.65 21.94
N THR A 46 -36.19 -3.16 22.10
CA THR A 46 -36.52 -4.58 21.94
C THR A 46 -37.30 -4.77 20.65
N VAL A 47 -36.86 -5.68 19.80
CA VAL A 47 -37.54 -6.04 18.55
C VAL A 47 -37.93 -7.50 18.60
N SER A 48 -39.22 -7.77 18.57
CA SER A 48 -39.79 -9.12 18.57
C SER A 48 -40.39 -9.44 17.20
N ALA A 49 -40.11 -10.66 16.71
CA ALA A 49 -40.67 -11.17 15.46
C ALA A 49 -41.69 -12.27 15.71
N ASP A 50 -42.61 -12.45 14.77
CA ASP A 50 -43.64 -13.50 14.78
C ASP A 50 -43.08 -14.92 14.75
N ASP A 51 -41.81 -15.08 14.33
CA ASP A 51 -41.05 -16.34 14.39
C ASP A 51 -40.56 -16.70 15.82
N GLY A 52 -40.91 -15.91 16.83
CA GLY A 52 -40.48 -16.07 18.21
C GLY A 52 -39.08 -15.51 18.51
N THR A 53 -38.44 -14.87 17.55
CA THR A 53 -37.10 -14.28 17.76
C THR A 53 -37.23 -12.91 18.42
N THR A 54 -36.51 -12.69 19.52
CA THR A 54 -36.44 -11.40 20.22
C THR A 54 -35.00 -10.89 20.23
N CYS A 55 -34.80 -9.65 19.81
CA CYS A 55 -33.51 -8.95 19.83
C CYS A 55 -33.57 -7.77 20.81
N VAL A 56 -32.52 -7.61 21.63
CA VAL A 56 -32.41 -6.49 22.57
C VAL A 56 -31.18 -5.66 22.21
N LEU A 57 -31.43 -4.41 21.82
CA LEU A 57 -30.42 -3.43 21.39
C LEU A 57 -30.19 -2.45 22.52
N TYR A 58 -29.24 -2.74 23.39
CA TYR A 58 -28.97 -1.93 24.58
C TYR A 58 -28.44 -0.54 24.22
N ALA A 59 -28.92 0.49 24.90
CA ALA A 59 -28.31 1.81 24.86
C ALA A 59 -26.96 1.80 25.60
N ASN A 60 -26.00 2.61 25.12
CA ASN A 60 -24.72 2.83 25.80
C ASN A 60 -23.89 1.53 26.06
N ARG A 61 -24.13 0.48 25.28
CA ARG A 61 -23.34 -0.75 25.30
C ARG A 61 -22.75 -1.07 23.92
N PRO A 62 -21.56 -1.66 23.86
CA PRO A 62 -20.98 -2.09 22.60
C PRO A 62 -21.91 -3.04 21.84
N PHE A 63 -21.92 -2.94 20.52
CA PHE A 63 -22.72 -3.80 19.63
C PHE A 63 -22.53 -5.30 19.93
N ALA A 64 -21.34 -5.71 20.39
CA ALA A 64 -21.04 -7.09 20.74
C ALA A 64 -21.81 -7.63 21.97
N GLU A 65 -22.35 -6.74 22.80
CA GLU A 65 -23.15 -7.09 23.99
C GLU A 65 -24.65 -7.18 23.72
N TRP A 66 -25.10 -6.79 22.52
CA TRP A 66 -26.51 -6.89 22.17
C TRP A 66 -26.92 -8.35 22.02
N THR A 67 -28.12 -8.66 22.45
CA THR A 67 -28.58 -10.04 22.57
C THR A 67 -29.68 -10.38 21.57
N CYS A 68 -29.73 -11.66 21.19
CA CYS A 68 -30.80 -12.24 20.40
C CYS A 68 -31.16 -13.62 20.96
N SER A 69 -32.43 -13.96 20.98
CA SER A 69 -32.92 -15.28 21.47
C SER A 69 -32.52 -16.44 20.54
N CYS A 70 -31.93 -16.18 19.37
CA CYS A 70 -31.48 -17.24 18.47
C CYS A 70 -30.21 -17.93 18.99
N LEU A 71 -29.95 -19.17 18.49
CA LEU A 71 -28.78 -19.97 18.88
C LEU A 71 -27.45 -19.49 18.28
N ALA A 72 -27.46 -18.45 17.45
CA ALA A 72 -26.24 -17.91 16.86
C ALA A 72 -25.47 -17.09 17.90
N ALA A 73 -24.13 -17.25 17.90
CA ALA A 73 -23.27 -16.34 18.65
C ALA A 73 -23.50 -14.87 18.21
N ASN A 74 -23.12 -13.91 19.05
CA ASN A 74 -23.25 -12.48 18.84
C ASN A 74 -23.04 -12.06 17.37
N ASN A 75 -23.77 -11.04 16.89
CA ASN A 75 -23.76 -10.52 15.52
C ASN A 75 -24.58 -11.35 14.50
N CYS A 76 -25.73 -11.87 14.91
CA CYS A 76 -26.62 -12.61 14.04
C CYS A 76 -27.39 -11.71 13.06
N ARG A 77 -27.98 -12.32 12.01
CA ARG A 77 -28.80 -11.61 11.03
C ARG A 77 -30.04 -10.97 11.63
N HIS A 78 -30.55 -11.49 12.73
CA HIS A 78 -31.76 -10.95 13.40
C HIS A 78 -31.49 -9.62 14.06
N ILE A 79 -30.30 -9.41 14.67
CA ILE A 79 -29.89 -8.09 15.20
C ILE A 79 -29.82 -7.07 14.07
N VAL A 80 -29.21 -7.44 12.93
CA VAL A 80 -29.16 -6.54 11.76
C VAL A 80 -30.55 -6.26 11.20
N ARG A 81 -31.42 -7.27 11.11
CA ARG A 81 -32.83 -7.11 10.70
C ARG A 81 -33.57 -6.17 11.62
N ALA A 82 -33.36 -6.30 12.94
CA ALA A 82 -33.97 -5.42 13.95
C ALA A 82 -33.54 -3.95 13.77
N ILE A 83 -32.26 -3.69 13.50
CA ILE A 83 -31.74 -2.34 13.21
C ILE A 83 -32.40 -1.77 11.96
N LEU A 84 -32.38 -2.53 10.84
CA LEU A 84 -32.96 -2.09 9.57
C LEU A 84 -34.47 -1.80 9.71
N HIS A 85 -35.20 -2.60 10.47
CA HIS A 85 -36.60 -2.37 10.75
C HIS A 85 -36.83 -1.12 11.58
N TYR A 86 -36.01 -0.90 12.61
CA TYR A 86 -36.05 0.32 13.43
C TYR A 86 -35.81 1.58 12.58
N GLN A 87 -34.83 1.52 11.67
CA GLN A 87 -34.52 2.60 10.72
C GLN A 87 -35.70 2.87 9.79
N ALA A 88 -36.33 1.84 9.24
CA ALA A 88 -37.49 1.97 8.38
C ALA A 88 -38.68 2.60 9.13
N ALA A 89 -38.99 2.11 10.35
CA ALA A 89 -40.06 2.63 11.17
C ALA A 89 -39.87 4.10 11.59
N CYS A 90 -38.64 4.59 11.66
CA CYS A 90 -38.32 5.99 11.96
C CYS A 90 -38.25 6.89 10.72
N SER A 91 -38.22 6.29 9.50
CA SER A 91 -38.10 7.01 8.24
C SER A 91 -39.41 7.27 7.53
N GLU A 92 -40.56 6.75 8.03
CA GLU A 92 -41.84 7.03 7.42
C GLU A 92 -42.25 8.48 7.72
N PRO A 93 -42.39 9.35 6.69
CA PRO A 93 -43.02 10.65 6.83
C PRO A 93 -44.55 10.44 6.96
N GLY A 94 -45.17 11.26 7.78
CA GLY A 94 -46.62 11.26 7.99
C GLY A 94 -47.40 11.29 6.68
N VAL A 95 -48.47 10.47 6.68
CA VAL A 95 -49.73 10.55 5.94
C VAL A 95 -49.68 11.37 4.65
N ILE A 96 -49.63 10.68 3.53
CA ILE A 96 -50.18 11.20 2.27
C ILE A 96 -51.63 10.81 2.26
N GLU A 97 -52.52 11.81 2.35
CA GLU A 97 -53.96 11.65 2.12
C GLU A 97 -54.16 11.12 0.69
N ASP A 98 -54.98 10.05 0.59
CA ASP A 98 -55.44 9.47 -0.67
C ASP A 98 -56.26 10.50 -1.43
N GLU A 99 -55.76 11.09 -2.49
CA GLU A 99 -56.57 11.67 -3.57
C GLU A 99 -56.70 10.63 -4.68
N GLU A 100 -57.91 10.15 -4.87
CA GLU A 100 -58.32 9.30 -6.02
C GLU A 100 -58.03 10.03 -7.34
N PRO A 101 -57.55 9.36 -8.38
CA PRO A 101 -57.37 9.98 -9.69
C PRO A 101 -58.70 9.92 -10.48
N ASP A 102 -59.27 11.10 -10.73
CA ASP A 102 -60.32 11.27 -11.72
C ASP A 102 -59.76 11.11 -13.13
N SER A 103 -60.38 10.19 -13.88
CA SER A 103 -60.04 9.82 -15.25
C SER A 103 -60.66 10.82 -16.23
N THR A 104 -59.82 11.54 -16.99
CA THR A 104 -60.22 12.01 -18.34
C THR A 104 -58.99 12.10 -19.30
N ASP A 105 -59.18 11.44 -20.42
CA ASP A 105 -58.33 11.38 -21.61
C ASP A 105 -57.91 12.72 -22.23
N LEU A 106 -56.70 12.83 -22.78
CA LEU A 106 -56.31 13.05 -24.18
C LEU A 106 -54.86 13.62 -24.34
N PRO A 107 -54.24 13.68 -25.52
CA PRO A 107 -52.95 13.05 -25.77
C PRO A 107 -51.79 14.00 -26.09
N GLY A 108 -50.56 13.50 -25.88
CA GLY A 108 -49.39 13.95 -26.62
C GLY A 108 -48.61 15.13 -26.03
N GLN A 109 -47.73 14.88 -25.06
CA GLN A 109 -46.57 15.71 -24.89
C GLN A 109 -45.36 14.86 -24.38
N GLU A 110 -44.22 15.17 -24.97
CA GLU A 110 -42.95 14.53 -24.73
C GLU A 110 -42.59 14.50 -23.22
N THR A 111 -42.24 13.32 -22.72
CA THR A 111 -41.77 13.13 -21.34
C THR A 111 -40.46 13.89 -21.14
N PRO A 112 -40.36 14.76 -20.15
CA PRO A 112 -39.08 15.33 -19.75
C PRO A 112 -38.19 14.20 -19.15
N ARG A 113 -37.02 14.05 -19.74
CA ARG A 113 -35.94 13.18 -19.30
C ARG A 113 -35.72 13.43 -17.81
N ALA A 114 -35.88 12.40 -16.97
CA ALA A 114 -35.62 12.46 -15.55
C ALA A 114 -34.27 13.13 -15.28
N ALA A 115 -34.26 14.18 -14.48
CA ALA A 115 -33.07 14.85 -13.99
C ALA A 115 -32.22 13.82 -13.23
N ALA A 116 -30.93 13.76 -13.55
CA ALA A 116 -29.97 12.96 -12.82
C ALA A 116 -30.05 13.32 -11.33
N PRO A 117 -29.93 12.33 -10.41
CA PRO A 117 -29.93 12.63 -8.98
C PRO A 117 -28.82 13.62 -8.69
N GLY A 118 -29.19 14.73 -8.03
CA GLY A 118 -28.24 15.79 -7.64
C GLY A 118 -27.06 15.16 -6.89
N LYS A 119 -25.86 15.64 -7.18
CA LYS A 119 -24.65 15.31 -6.40
C LYS A 119 -24.95 15.65 -4.95
N VAL A 120 -25.17 14.61 -4.13
CA VAL A 120 -25.13 14.73 -2.69
C VAL A 120 -23.72 15.16 -2.34
N GLU A 121 -23.55 16.34 -1.76
CA GLU A 121 -22.24 16.73 -1.24
C GLU A 121 -21.76 15.65 -0.27
N PRO A 122 -20.51 15.18 -0.38
CA PRO A 122 -20.01 14.13 0.50
C PRO A 122 -20.09 14.64 1.95
N GLU A 123 -20.84 13.95 2.79
CA GLU A 123 -20.90 14.21 4.22
C GLU A 123 -19.48 14.29 4.76
N ALA A 124 -19.14 15.33 5.50
CA ALA A 124 -17.79 15.55 5.98
C ALA A 124 -17.35 14.35 6.84
N VAL A 125 -16.27 13.68 6.41
CA VAL A 125 -15.71 12.51 7.11
C VAL A 125 -15.40 12.88 8.56
N PHE A 126 -15.84 12.07 9.50
CA PHE A 126 -15.62 12.29 10.92
C PHE A 126 -14.12 12.45 11.25
N ASN A 127 -13.78 13.45 12.07
CA ASN A 127 -12.40 13.65 12.51
C ASN A 127 -12.18 13.05 13.92
N PRO A 128 -11.44 11.96 14.08
CA PRO A 128 -11.18 11.33 15.38
C PRO A 128 -10.51 12.25 16.41
N ALA A 129 -9.79 13.29 15.98
CA ALA A 129 -9.20 14.27 16.88
C ALA A 129 -10.24 15.09 17.70
N SER A 130 -11.54 15.06 17.30
CA SER A 130 -12.62 15.71 18.05
C SER A 130 -13.05 14.95 19.31
N ILE A 131 -12.62 13.69 19.47
CA ILE A 131 -12.91 12.88 20.65
C ILE A 131 -12.12 13.42 21.84
N THR A 132 -12.84 13.83 22.88
CA THR A 132 -12.23 14.41 24.08
C THR A 132 -11.71 13.35 25.04
N ARG A 133 -10.82 13.75 25.94
CA ARG A 133 -10.34 12.87 27.02
C ARG A 133 -11.46 12.35 27.93
N GLU A 134 -12.54 13.10 28.05
CA GLU A 134 -13.71 12.71 28.83
C GLU A 134 -14.47 11.56 28.16
N HIS A 135 -14.70 11.63 26.85
CA HIS A 135 -15.26 10.51 26.07
C HIS A 135 -14.43 9.24 26.23
N LEU A 136 -13.08 9.37 26.18
CA LEU A 136 -12.19 8.23 26.38
C LEU A 136 -12.27 7.65 27.82
N ARG A 137 -12.42 8.50 28.85
CA ARG A 137 -12.60 8.04 30.26
C ARG A 137 -13.91 7.32 30.48
N ALA A 138 -14.97 7.69 29.78
CA ALA A 138 -16.25 7.01 29.86
C ALA A 138 -16.22 5.59 29.24
N ALA A 139 -15.40 5.39 28.20
CA ALA A 139 -15.35 4.15 27.43
C ALA A 139 -14.20 3.19 27.83
N LEU A 140 -13.09 3.71 28.38
CA LEU A 140 -11.87 2.95 28.65
C LEU A 140 -11.50 2.96 30.13
N SER A 141 -10.97 1.84 30.62
CA SER A 141 -10.47 1.75 31.98
C SER A 141 -9.28 2.69 32.22
N PRO A 142 -9.05 3.17 33.47
CA PRO A 142 -7.89 4.00 33.79
C PRO A 142 -6.56 3.32 33.48
N ALA A 143 -6.48 1.99 33.56
CA ALA A 143 -5.29 1.22 33.22
C ALA A 143 -5.02 1.24 31.70
N ALA A 144 -6.07 1.08 30.88
CA ALA A 144 -5.98 1.17 29.40
C ALA A 144 -5.52 2.57 28.97
N LEU A 145 -6.05 3.63 29.59
CA LEU A 145 -5.64 5.01 29.29
C LEU A 145 -4.19 5.28 29.65
N ARG A 146 -3.71 4.84 30.84
CA ARG A 146 -2.29 4.99 31.20
C ARG A 146 -1.37 4.28 30.21
N ARG A 147 -1.76 3.07 29.78
CA ARG A 147 -0.97 2.32 28.79
C ARG A 147 -1.00 2.98 27.41
N ALA A 148 -2.12 3.57 27.02
CA ALA A 148 -2.21 4.35 25.77
C ALA A 148 -1.31 5.59 25.84
N ASP A 149 -1.26 6.30 26.99
CA ASP A 149 -0.38 7.45 27.18
C ASP A 149 1.12 7.03 27.12
N GLN A 150 1.46 5.87 27.67
CA GLN A 150 2.83 5.33 27.57
C GLN A 150 3.22 5.00 26.13
N LEU A 151 2.28 4.44 25.33
CA LEU A 151 2.53 4.18 23.92
C LEU A 151 2.65 5.49 23.13
N ALA A 152 1.80 6.48 23.40
CA ALA A 152 1.88 7.79 22.76
C ALA A 152 3.20 8.52 23.09
N GLY A 153 3.71 8.36 24.30
CA GLY A 153 5.01 8.91 24.73
C GLY A 153 6.22 8.34 23.98
N GLN A 154 6.09 7.17 23.31
CA GLN A 154 7.13 6.64 22.43
C GLN A 154 7.21 7.35 21.07
N GLY A 155 6.27 8.27 20.81
CA GLY A 155 6.05 8.87 19.52
C GLY A 155 5.06 8.07 18.67
N LEU A 156 4.27 8.78 17.85
CA LEU A 156 3.28 8.15 16.99
C LEU A 156 3.57 8.48 15.53
N LEU A 157 3.40 7.49 14.67
CA LEU A 157 3.33 7.63 13.23
C LEU A 157 2.08 6.90 12.74
N ALA A 158 1.18 7.63 12.08
CA ALA A 158 -0.07 7.07 11.61
C ALA A 158 -0.55 7.71 10.31
N HIS A 159 -1.41 7.03 9.57
CA HIS A 159 -2.23 7.62 8.51
C HIS A 159 -3.67 7.81 9.00
N VAL A 160 -4.19 9.00 8.83
CA VAL A 160 -5.60 9.35 9.07
C VAL A 160 -6.27 9.57 7.72
N GLY A 161 -7.28 8.79 7.44
CA GLY A 161 -8.04 8.84 6.19
C GLY A 161 -9.44 8.28 6.34
N SER A 162 -10.07 7.97 5.23
CA SER A 162 -11.38 7.30 5.22
C SER A 162 -11.40 6.15 4.22
N ILE A 163 -12.26 5.17 4.49
CA ILE A 163 -12.60 4.08 3.58
C ILE A 163 -14.12 3.99 3.58
N ARG A 164 -14.77 4.15 2.43
CA ARG A 164 -16.24 4.20 2.27
C ARG A 164 -16.92 5.16 3.25
N GLY A 165 -16.33 6.36 3.41
CA GLY A 165 -16.85 7.36 4.35
C GLY A 165 -16.57 7.08 5.83
N ILE A 166 -16.03 5.91 6.17
CA ILE A 166 -15.67 5.53 7.55
C ILE A 166 -14.29 6.06 7.86
N SER A 167 -14.15 6.81 8.95
CA SER A 167 -12.85 7.31 9.41
C SER A 167 -11.95 6.19 9.90
N VAL A 168 -10.72 6.15 9.39
CA VAL A 168 -9.71 5.13 9.69
C VAL A 168 -8.41 5.78 10.13
N VAL A 169 -7.87 5.35 11.26
CA VAL A 169 -6.53 5.70 11.72
C VAL A 169 -5.66 4.44 11.69
N ARG A 170 -4.69 4.40 10.77
CA ARG A 170 -3.70 3.33 10.67
C ARG A 170 -2.44 3.73 11.41
N ILE A 171 -2.21 3.15 12.56
CA ILE A 171 -1.00 3.39 13.36
C ILE A 171 0.10 2.47 12.84
N HIS A 172 1.26 3.05 12.48
CA HIS A 172 2.44 2.32 12.05
C HIS A 172 3.44 2.14 13.20
N HIS A 173 3.56 3.17 14.04
CA HIS A 173 4.44 3.17 15.20
C HIS A 173 3.68 3.77 16.41
N PRO A 174 3.87 3.23 17.63
CA PRO A 174 4.72 2.11 18.03
C PRO A 174 4.11 0.71 17.76
N THR A 175 2.82 0.64 17.51
CA THR A 175 2.07 -0.61 17.40
C THR A 175 1.30 -0.65 16.09
N PRO A 176 1.55 -1.59 15.17
CA PRO A 176 0.89 -1.64 13.86
C PRO A 176 -0.57 -2.13 14.03
N VAL A 177 -1.50 -1.19 14.07
CA VAL A 177 -2.95 -1.45 14.18
C VAL A 177 -3.74 -0.43 13.38
N SER A 178 -4.96 -0.79 13.02
CA SER A 178 -5.93 0.14 12.41
C SER A 178 -7.17 0.25 13.28
N VAL A 179 -7.62 1.48 13.51
CA VAL A 179 -8.82 1.80 14.28
C VAL A 179 -9.82 2.48 13.35
N ARG A 180 -11.06 1.97 13.29
CA ARG A 180 -12.16 2.48 12.47
C ARG A 180 -13.26 3.03 13.35
N PHE A 181 -13.72 4.25 13.05
CA PHE A 181 -14.75 4.98 13.77
C PHE A 181 -16.06 4.90 12.97
N LEU A 182 -16.83 3.83 13.19
CA LEU A 182 -17.98 3.47 12.35
C LEU A 182 -19.18 4.40 12.50
N ALA A 183 -19.37 4.99 13.68
CA ALA A 183 -20.48 5.90 13.98
C ALA A 183 -19.98 7.22 14.62
N GLY A 184 -18.98 7.83 14.04
CA GLY A 184 -18.42 9.11 14.50
C GLY A 184 -17.79 9.00 15.90
N ALA A 185 -18.22 9.86 16.84
CA ALA A 185 -17.66 9.93 18.19
C ALA A 185 -18.15 8.82 19.13
N ASP A 186 -19.13 8.01 18.72
CA ASP A 186 -19.65 6.93 19.56
C ASP A 186 -18.70 5.73 19.59
N LEU A 187 -17.99 5.58 20.70
CA LEU A 187 -16.96 4.56 20.88
C LEU A 187 -17.53 3.13 21.00
N ASN A 188 -18.83 2.95 21.14
CA ASN A 188 -19.48 1.63 21.12
C ASN A 188 -19.41 0.96 19.74
N TYR A 189 -19.29 1.78 18.68
CA TYR A 189 -19.20 1.32 17.29
C TYR A 189 -17.78 1.40 16.73
N VAL A 190 -16.78 1.61 17.56
CA VAL A 190 -15.38 1.58 17.13
C VAL A 190 -14.92 0.15 16.90
N ARG A 191 -14.01 -0.05 15.95
CA ARG A 191 -13.36 -1.35 15.69
C ARG A 191 -11.86 -1.20 15.55
N CYS A 192 -11.14 -2.02 16.32
CA CYS A 192 -9.69 -2.16 16.18
C CYS A 192 -9.32 -3.49 15.53
N THR A 193 -8.25 -3.52 14.76
CA THR A 193 -7.73 -4.76 14.17
C THR A 193 -7.01 -5.66 15.18
N CYS A 194 -6.70 -5.17 16.39
CA CYS A 194 -6.09 -5.97 17.44
C CYS A 194 -7.03 -7.08 17.96
N HIS A 195 -6.51 -7.95 18.81
CA HIS A 195 -7.26 -9.07 19.37
C HIS A 195 -8.04 -8.72 20.65
N ASP A 196 -7.74 -7.57 21.25
CA ASP A 196 -8.41 -7.13 22.47
C ASP A 196 -9.88 -6.73 22.19
N PRO A 197 -10.79 -6.88 23.15
CA PRO A 197 -12.18 -6.41 23.02
C PRO A 197 -12.26 -4.92 22.72
N ASP A 198 -13.19 -4.53 21.85
CA ASP A 198 -13.49 -3.12 21.56
C ASP A 198 -14.44 -2.51 22.61
N PRO A 199 -14.23 -1.24 23.02
CA PRO A 199 -13.10 -0.38 22.67
C PRO A 199 -11.83 -0.75 23.46
N CYS A 200 -10.70 -0.87 22.76
CA CYS A 200 -9.41 -1.17 23.36
C CYS A 200 -8.53 0.09 23.55
N LEU A 201 -7.38 -0.06 24.19
CA LEU A 201 -6.44 1.05 24.41
C LEU A 201 -5.98 1.74 23.10
N HIS A 202 -5.96 1.04 21.98
CA HIS A 202 -5.53 1.59 20.69
C HIS A 202 -6.48 2.68 20.16
N VAL A 203 -7.72 2.73 20.65
CA VAL A 203 -8.67 3.82 20.35
C VAL A 203 -8.12 5.15 20.87
N ALA A 204 -7.63 5.17 22.12
CA ALA A 204 -7.04 6.38 22.69
C ALA A 204 -5.72 6.76 21.97
N VAL A 205 -4.91 5.77 21.56
CA VAL A 205 -3.70 6.01 20.75
C VAL A 205 -4.06 6.59 19.38
N ALA A 206 -5.13 6.08 18.74
CA ALA A 206 -5.60 6.57 17.44
C ALA A 206 -6.12 8.03 17.53
N VAL A 207 -6.85 8.36 18.59
CA VAL A 207 -7.29 9.74 18.86
C VAL A 207 -6.10 10.68 19.06
N ALA A 208 -5.09 10.26 19.84
CA ALA A 208 -3.88 11.03 20.05
C ALA A 208 -3.09 11.20 18.73
N ALA A 209 -2.99 10.14 17.91
CA ALA A 209 -2.37 10.22 16.61
C ALA A 209 -3.09 11.18 15.67
N ALA A 210 -4.44 11.12 15.62
CA ALA A 210 -5.24 11.99 14.75
C ALA A 210 -5.09 13.48 15.09
N ALA A 211 -4.77 13.81 16.35
CA ALA A 211 -4.45 15.17 16.82
C ALA A 211 -3.01 15.59 16.54
N GLY A 212 -2.18 14.70 15.99
CA GLY A 212 -0.77 14.96 15.69
C GLY A 212 -0.54 15.95 14.55
N ARG A 213 0.74 16.29 14.34
CA ARG A 213 1.16 17.15 13.23
C ARG A 213 0.94 16.44 11.89
N ARG A 214 0.21 17.08 10.99
CA ARG A 214 -0.01 16.58 9.62
C ARG A 214 1.16 16.92 8.68
N PHE A 215 1.44 16.03 7.76
CA PHE A 215 2.45 16.19 6.71
C PHE A 215 1.79 16.28 5.34
N GLY A 216 1.63 17.51 4.86
CA GLY A 216 0.92 17.79 3.61
C GLY A 216 -0.50 17.22 3.60
N ASP A 217 -1.00 16.88 2.41
CA ASP A 217 -2.32 16.28 2.19
C ASP A 217 -2.28 14.74 2.16
N THR A 218 -1.21 14.12 2.67
CA THR A 218 -1.01 12.67 2.60
C THR A 218 -1.87 11.88 3.58
N GLY A 219 -2.50 12.56 4.54
CA GLY A 219 -3.12 11.91 5.69
C GLY A 219 -2.10 11.38 6.72
N LEU A 220 -0.80 11.50 6.43
CA LEU A 220 0.25 11.14 7.38
C LEU A 220 0.27 12.12 8.56
N VAL A 221 0.28 11.58 9.76
CA VAL A 221 0.37 12.35 11.01
C VAL A 221 1.46 11.78 11.91
N SER A 222 2.07 12.65 12.68
CA SER A 222 3.09 12.26 13.66
C SER A 222 2.93 13.03 14.96
N VAL A 223 3.23 12.33 16.06
CA VAL A 223 3.42 12.90 17.38
C VAL A 223 4.84 12.59 17.82
N ALA A 224 5.59 13.61 18.21
CA ALA A 224 6.97 13.42 18.68
C ALA A 224 6.99 12.57 19.97
N GLY A 225 7.95 11.65 20.06
CA GLY A 225 8.20 10.87 21.27
C GLY A 225 9.32 11.46 22.12
N ASP A 226 9.32 11.12 23.40
CA ASP A 226 10.22 11.77 24.37
C ASP A 226 11.66 11.24 24.38
N ALA A 227 11.90 10.02 23.88
CA ALA A 227 13.14 9.30 24.19
C ALA A 227 14.02 8.91 23.00
N TRP A 228 13.49 8.73 21.80
CA TRP A 228 14.31 8.22 20.70
C TRP A 228 14.98 9.35 19.91
N ARG A 229 16.28 9.20 19.71
CA ARG A 229 17.07 10.06 18.81
C ARG A 229 18.00 9.18 17.97
N PRO A 230 18.18 9.52 16.67
CA PRO A 230 19.15 8.82 15.84
C PRO A 230 20.58 8.95 16.39
N ASP A 231 21.37 7.89 16.31
CA ASP A 231 22.80 7.93 16.66
C ASP A 231 23.58 8.69 15.57
N ALA A 232 23.94 9.94 15.84
CA ALA A 232 24.65 10.81 14.91
C ALA A 232 26.04 10.26 14.50
N SER A 233 26.72 9.53 15.38
CA SER A 233 28.01 8.89 15.07
C SER A 233 27.82 7.78 14.05
N LEU A 234 26.81 6.92 14.24
CA LEU A 234 26.48 5.85 13.31
C LEU A 234 26.05 6.42 11.95
N LEU A 235 25.23 7.48 11.91
CA LEU A 235 24.83 8.13 10.66
C LEU A 235 26.04 8.70 9.90
N SER A 236 27.01 9.28 10.63
CA SER A 236 28.27 9.75 10.04
C SER A 236 29.11 8.61 9.45
N GLU A 237 29.21 7.48 10.18
CA GLU A 237 29.91 6.29 9.68
C GLU A 237 29.24 5.70 8.43
N ILE A 238 27.91 5.66 8.39
CA ILE A 238 27.15 5.20 7.22
C ILE A 238 27.43 6.10 6.01
N ARG A 239 27.40 7.42 6.20
CA ARG A 239 27.76 8.37 5.14
C ARG A 239 29.21 8.17 4.68
N GLY A 240 30.14 7.98 5.62
CA GLY A 240 31.55 7.69 5.30
C GLY A 240 31.72 6.40 4.50
N ALA A 241 30.89 5.37 4.74
CA ALA A 241 30.93 4.12 3.99
C ALA A 241 30.45 4.30 2.54
N VAL A 242 29.47 5.18 2.27
CA VAL A 242 29.10 5.57 0.90
C VAL A 242 30.24 6.35 0.23
N GLY A 243 30.86 7.29 0.94
CA GLY A 243 32.05 8.01 0.45
C GLY A 243 33.22 7.08 0.08
N GLU A 244 33.43 6.01 0.86
CA GLU A 244 34.44 5.01 0.55
C GLU A 244 34.10 4.19 -0.70
N LEU A 245 32.82 3.82 -0.91
CA LEU A 245 32.37 3.20 -2.17
C LEU A 245 32.63 4.13 -3.36
N VAL A 246 32.33 5.41 -3.23
CA VAL A 246 32.62 6.42 -4.26
C VAL A 246 34.11 6.48 -4.58
N ARG A 247 34.97 6.44 -3.56
CA ARG A 247 36.41 6.59 -3.71
C ARG A 247 37.05 5.35 -4.37
N VAL A 248 36.76 4.17 -3.82
CA VAL A 248 37.47 2.91 -4.18
C VAL A 248 36.78 2.15 -5.31
N GLY A 249 35.46 2.26 -5.39
CA GLY A 249 34.63 1.48 -6.30
C GLY A 249 34.40 0.04 -5.87
N ALA A 250 33.32 -0.54 -6.38
CA ALA A 250 32.94 -1.93 -6.09
C ALA A 250 33.98 -2.93 -6.62
N GLU A 251 34.60 -2.66 -7.78
CA GLU A 251 35.61 -3.55 -8.40
C GLU A 251 36.80 -3.82 -7.49
N SER A 252 37.28 -2.80 -6.77
CA SER A 252 38.50 -2.88 -5.97
C SER A 252 38.21 -3.11 -4.50
N GLY A 253 37.10 -2.58 -3.99
CA GLY A 253 36.78 -2.48 -2.57
C GLY A 253 35.74 -3.47 -2.05
N HIS A 254 35.10 -4.26 -2.90
CA HIS A 254 33.91 -5.04 -2.54
C HIS A 254 34.08 -5.88 -1.25
N ARG A 255 35.20 -6.57 -1.06
CA ARG A 255 35.43 -7.40 0.13
C ARG A 255 35.46 -6.60 1.44
N ASN A 256 36.15 -5.46 1.42
CA ASN A 256 36.25 -4.58 2.62
C ASN A 256 34.91 -3.88 2.85
N LEU A 257 34.27 -3.37 1.82
CA LEU A 257 32.96 -2.72 1.88
C LEU A 257 31.90 -3.66 2.45
N ARG A 258 31.83 -4.92 2.00
CA ARG A 258 30.90 -5.93 2.53
C ARG A 258 31.08 -6.12 4.05
N GLY A 259 32.32 -6.21 4.53
CA GLY A 259 32.60 -6.33 5.97
C GLY A 259 32.13 -5.12 6.77
N VAL A 260 32.37 -3.91 6.24
CA VAL A 260 31.91 -2.65 6.85
C VAL A 260 30.38 -2.56 6.86
N TRP A 261 29.74 -2.75 5.72
CA TRP A 261 28.29 -2.61 5.58
C TRP A 261 27.52 -3.64 6.40
N ARG A 262 28.01 -4.89 6.49
CA ARG A 262 27.40 -5.91 7.36
C ARG A 262 27.41 -5.48 8.84
N ARG A 263 28.51 -4.90 9.33
CA ARG A 263 28.59 -4.38 10.70
C ARG A 263 27.66 -3.18 10.89
N LEU A 264 27.61 -2.27 9.92
CA LEU A 264 26.72 -1.11 9.96
C LEU A 264 25.25 -1.51 9.94
N ALA A 265 24.87 -2.53 9.17
CA ALA A 265 23.50 -3.04 9.15
C ALA A 265 23.05 -3.62 10.49
N VAL A 266 23.93 -4.36 11.18
CA VAL A 266 23.64 -4.85 12.55
C VAL A 266 23.46 -3.68 13.52
N ARG A 267 24.40 -2.74 13.55
CA ARG A 267 24.35 -1.56 14.44
C ARG A 267 23.13 -0.67 14.12
N ALA A 268 22.77 -0.53 12.85
CA ALA A 268 21.59 0.22 12.44
C ALA A 268 20.29 -0.41 13.00
N ARG A 269 20.18 -1.75 13.00
CA ARG A 269 19.05 -2.45 13.62
C ARG A 269 19.01 -2.24 15.13
N GLU A 270 20.15 -2.33 15.80
CA GLU A 270 20.27 -2.10 17.26
C GLU A 270 19.90 -0.66 17.64
N ALA A 271 20.20 0.31 16.76
CA ALA A 271 19.84 1.72 16.90
C ALA A 271 18.42 2.06 16.41
N GLU A 272 17.60 1.06 16.08
CA GLU A 272 16.25 1.22 15.53
C GLU A 272 16.18 1.99 14.18
N LEU A 273 17.24 1.94 13.38
CA LEU A 273 17.33 2.49 12.03
C LEU A 273 16.99 1.40 10.99
N HIS A 274 15.76 0.88 11.02
CA HIS A 274 15.38 -0.32 10.30
C HIS A 274 15.48 -0.16 8.78
N HIS A 275 14.96 0.94 8.21
CA HIS A 275 15.05 1.19 6.77
C HIS A 275 16.50 1.37 6.29
N VAL A 276 17.34 2.00 7.13
CA VAL A 276 18.77 2.13 6.84
C VAL A 276 19.46 0.76 6.82
N ALA A 277 19.10 -0.12 7.75
CA ALA A 277 19.62 -1.49 7.79
C ALA A 277 19.16 -2.30 6.57
N ASP A 278 17.91 -2.15 6.15
CA ASP A 278 17.36 -2.84 4.97
C ASP A 278 18.08 -2.39 3.69
N VAL A 279 18.34 -1.08 3.54
CA VAL A 279 19.12 -0.56 2.40
C VAL A 279 20.54 -1.11 2.40
N LEU A 280 21.19 -1.20 3.57
CA LEU A 280 22.53 -1.79 3.69
C LEU A 280 22.54 -3.27 3.29
N ASP A 281 21.52 -4.04 3.67
CA ASP A 281 21.40 -5.44 3.25
C ASP A 281 21.19 -5.56 1.73
N GLU A 282 20.34 -4.73 1.14
CA GLU A 282 20.15 -4.71 -0.31
C GLU A 282 21.42 -4.30 -1.07
N LEU A 283 22.22 -3.38 -0.51
CA LEU A 283 23.54 -3.05 -1.06
C LEU A 283 24.51 -4.25 -0.99
N LEU A 284 24.46 -5.02 0.11
CA LEU A 284 25.23 -6.26 0.24
C LEU A 284 24.81 -7.31 -0.80
N ASP A 285 23.50 -7.45 -1.03
CA ASP A 285 22.94 -8.33 -2.05
C ASP A 285 23.38 -7.88 -3.46
N GLU A 286 23.38 -6.57 -3.73
CA GLU A 286 23.79 -6.03 -5.03
C GLU A 286 25.28 -6.20 -5.29
N LEU A 287 26.14 -6.06 -4.28
CA LEU A 287 27.57 -6.38 -4.40
C LEU A 287 27.81 -7.87 -4.63
N ALA A 288 27.00 -8.75 -4.03
CA ALA A 288 27.07 -10.18 -4.26
C ALA A 288 26.69 -10.52 -5.71
N ARG A 289 25.62 -9.90 -6.25
CA ARG A 289 25.25 -10.04 -7.67
C ARG A 289 26.35 -9.59 -8.61
N TYR A 290 27.03 -8.50 -8.29
CA TYR A 290 28.16 -8.02 -9.06
C TYR A 290 29.30 -9.05 -9.08
N GLU A 291 29.69 -9.59 -7.91
CA GLU A 291 30.74 -10.61 -7.80
C GLU A 291 30.43 -11.87 -8.61
N THR A 292 29.19 -12.35 -8.53
CA THR A 292 28.75 -13.58 -9.21
C THR A 292 28.43 -13.36 -10.70
N ARG A 293 28.54 -12.12 -11.19
CA ARG A 293 28.16 -11.72 -12.55
C ARG A 293 26.70 -12.09 -12.88
N SER A 294 25.83 -11.92 -11.91
CA SER A 294 24.40 -12.18 -12.06
C SER A 294 23.80 -11.26 -13.14
N GLN A 295 22.92 -11.82 -13.96
CA GLN A 295 22.15 -11.05 -14.96
C GLN A 295 21.21 -10.01 -14.31
N GLU A 296 20.91 -10.17 -13.03
CA GLU A 296 20.07 -9.23 -12.27
C GLU A 296 20.82 -8.03 -11.69
N PHE A 297 22.15 -8.03 -11.77
CA PHE A 297 22.94 -6.87 -11.37
C PHE A 297 22.67 -5.69 -12.29
N THR A 298 22.35 -4.54 -11.70
CA THR A 298 22.20 -3.29 -12.45
C THR A 298 22.94 -2.15 -11.78
N PRO A 299 23.86 -1.46 -12.47
CA PRO A 299 24.55 -0.29 -11.92
C PRO A 299 23.59 0.79 -11.40
N SER A 300 22.43 0.96 -12.06
CA SER A 300 21.40 1.92 -11.63
C SER A 300 20.77 1.58 -10.28
N ARG A 301 20.64 0.28 -9.93
CA ARG A 301 20.18 -0.13 -8.60
C ARG A 301 21.22 0.18 -7.53
N LEU A 302 22.50 -0.06 -7.82
CA LEU A 302 23.60 0.32 -6.92
C LEU A 302 23.59 1.84 -6.65
N VAL A 303 23.39 2.67 -7.69
CA VAL A 303 23.23 4.12 -7.57
C VAL A 303 22.02 4.47 -6.69
N GLY A 304 20.85 3.89 -7.00
CA GLY A 304 19.61 4.17 -6.26
C GLY A 304 19.71 3.84 -4.77
N LEU A 305 20.24 2.67 -4.43
CA LEU A 305 20.42 2.24 -3.03
C LEU A 305 21.45 3.11 -2.29
N SER A 306 22.56 3.46 -2.96
CA SER A 306 23.57 4.36 -2.37
C SER A 306 23.01 5.75 -2.11
N ALA A 307 22.21 6.27 -3.04
CA ALA A 307 21.55 7.56 -2.93
C ALA A 307 20.46 7.55 -1.84
N GLU A 308 19.68 6.48 -1.72
CA GLU A 308 18.69 6.30 -0.66
C GLU A 308 19.36 6.24 0.72
N LEU A 309 20.42 5.44 0.87
CA LEU A 309 21.16 5.34 2.11
C LEU A 309 21.68 6.70 2.58
N LEU A 310 22.26 7.47 1.65
CA LEU A 310 22.77 8.81 1.89
C LEU A 310 21.65 9.78 2.29
N ALA A 311 20.53 9.77 1.56
CA ALA A 311 19.38 10.63 1.81
C ALA A 311 18.78 10.38 3.20
N ARG A 312 18.59 9.11 3.58
CA ARG A 312 18.08 8.74 4.92
C ARG A 312 19.06 9.15 6.02
N ALA A 313 20.34 8.85 5.86
CA ALA A 313 21.36 9.22 6.85
C ALA A 313 21.44 10.74 7.06
N MET A 314 21.37 11.53 5.98
CA MET A 314 21.40 12.99 6.05
C MET A 314 20.13 13.58 6.64
N SER A 315 18.96 13.04 6.29
CA SER A 315 17.67 13.48 6.82
C SER A 315 17.61 13.26 8.34
N LEU A 316 18.06 12.10 8.82
CA LEU A 316 18.07 11.76 10.24
C LEU A 316 19.16 12.52 11.04
N ALA A 317 20.23 12.94 10.39
CA ALA A 317 21.29 13.73 11.05
C ALA A 317 20.94 15.23 11.15
N ASN A 318 19.87 15.69 10.49
CA ASN A 318 19.51 17.11 10.50
C ASN A 318 18.85 17.48 11.84
N PRO A 319 19.42 18.43 12.62
CA PRO A 319 18.89 18.85 13.92
C PRO A 319 17.62 19.73 13.81
N GLU A 320 17.32 20.28 12.64
CA GLU A 320 16.11 21.09 12.45
C GLU A 320 14.85 20.21 12.53
N PRO A 321 13.70 20.75 13.03
CA PRO A 321 12.47 20.00 13.12
C PRO A 321 12.12 19.50 11.71
N ALA A 322 12.35 18.21 11.51
CA ALA A 322 12.24 17.56 10.23
C ALA A 322 10.88 17.83 9.62
N ARG A 323 10.85 18.19 8.32
CA ARG A 323 9.61 18.25 7.55
C ARG A 323 8.99 16.86 7.38
N ILE A 324 9.80 15.82 7.55
CA ILE A 324 9.42 14.41 7.46
C ILE A 324 9.69 13.75 8.82
N PRO A 325 8.77 12.95 9.37
CA PRO A 325 8.98 12.31 10.68
C PRO A 325 10.19 11.38 10.68
N ASP A 326 11.05 11.49 11.70
CA ASP A 326 12.25 10.64 11.83
C ASP A 326 11.90 9.15 11.80
N ARG A 327 10.78 8.74 12.41
CA ARG A 327 10.31 7.34 12.42
C ARG A 327 9.87 6.85 11.04
N LEU A 328 9.43 7.73 10.14
CA LEU A 328 9.16 7.37 8.75
C LEU A 328 10.47 7.07 8.01
N VAL A 329 11.47 7.93 8.20
CA VAL A 329 12.77 7.80 7.54
C VAL A 329 13.57 6.60 8.10
N ALA A 330 13.53 6.40 9.41
CA ALA A 330 14.23 5.33 10.11
C ALA A 330 13.55 3.95 9.99
N GLY A 331 12.23 3.94 9.83
CA GLY A 331 11.39 2.75 9.96
C GLY A 331 10.98 2.46 11.40
N SER A 332 9.95 1.64 11.53
CA SER A 332 9.44 1.20 12.84
C SER A 332 10.11 -0.10 13.29
N PRO A 333 10.37 -0.28 14.60
CA PRO A 333 10.86 -1.56 15.12
C PRO A 333 9.87 -2.70 14.77
N ALA A 334 10.38 -3.90 14.72
CA ALA A 334 9.60 -5.11 14.42
C ALA A 334 8.65 -5.49 15.58
N GLN A 335 7.88 -4.53 16.10
CA GLN A 335 6.82 -4.81 17.05
C GLN A 335 5.72 -5.60 16.36
N GLN A 336 5.16 -6.56 17.09
CA GLN A 336 4.08 -7.39 16.56
C GLN A 336 2.78 -7.13 17.30
N THR A 337 1.70 -7.08 16.53
CA THR A 337 0.33 -7.01 17.09
C THR A 337 -0.47 -8.23 16.66
N ARG A 338 -1.20 -8.83 17.60
CA ARG A 338 -2.17 -9.87 17.26
C ARG A 338 -3.36 -9.24 16.55
N VAL A 339 -3.68 -9.76 15.37
CA VAL A 339 -4.81 -9.33 14.55
C VAL A 339 -5.94 -10.36 14.69
N SER A 340 -7.16 -9.92 14.96
CA SER A 340 -8.31 -10.80 15.19
C SER A 340 -8.85 -11.39 13.88
N LYS A 341 -9.23 -10.52 12.96
CA LYS A 341 -9.78 -10.87 11.64
C LYS A 341 -9.28 -9.87 10.60
N ALA A 342 -8.89 -10.38 9.44
CA ALA A 342 -8.51 -9.56 8.31
C ALA A 342 -9.12 -10.12 7.02
N ARG A 343 -9.59 -9.24 6.13
CA ARG A 343 -10.05 -9.55 4.78
C ARG A 343 -9.02 -9.03 3.80
N LEU A 344 -8.12 -9.90 3.39
CA LEU A 344 -6.95 -9.55 2.61
C LEU A 344 -7.22 -9.75 1.13
N ILE A 345 -6.98 -8.72 0.32
CA ILE A 345 -7.06 -8.76 -1.14
C ILE A 345 -5.65 -8.75 -1.67
N GLY A 346 -5.31 -9.72 -2.51
CA GLY A 346 -4.01 -9.85 -3.15
C GLY A 346 -3.82 -8.81 -4.25
N LEU A 347 -2.65 -8.17 -4.25
CA LEU A 347 -2.16 -7.28 -5.29
C LEU A 347 -1.13 -7.94 -6.21
N GLY A 348 -0.86 -9.22 -5.98
CA GLY A 348 0.09 -10.04 -6.74
C GLY A 348 1.22 -10.61 -5.91
N THR A 349 1.96 -11.54 -6.50
CA THR A 349 3.15 -12.14 -5.91
C THR A 349 4.39 -11.69 -6.68
N GLU A 350 5.32 -11.07 -5.96
CA GLU A 350 6.64 -10.68 -6.46
C GLU A 350 7.61 -11.85 -6.29
N PHE A 351 8.42 -12.12 -7.31
CA PHE A 351 9.54 -13.06 -7.25
C PHE A 351 10.85 -12.29 -7.29
N VAL A 352 11.67 -12.46 -6.26
CA VAL A 352 12.98 -11.84 -6.12
C VAL A 352 14.03 -12.95 -6.09
N GLU A 353 14.97 -12.91 -7.02
CA GLU A 353 16.07 -13.85 -7.10
C GLU A 353 17.32 -13.27 -6.40
N LEU A 354 17.93 -14.07 -5.53
CA LEU A 354 19.16 -13.76 -4.80
C LEU A 354 20.02 -15.02 -4.87
N ASP A 355 21.16 -15.02 -5.51
CA ASP A 355 22.07 -16.17 -5.62
C ASP A 355 21.44 -17.57 -5.43
N ASP A 356 21.69 -18.20 -4.27
CA ASP A 356 21.12 -19.49 -3.86
C ASP A 356 19.77 -19.35 -3.09
N GLU A 357 19.32 -18.14 -2.81
CA GLU A 357 18.05 -17.83 -2.17
C GLU A 357 17.10 -17.16 -3.15
N CYS A 358 15.83 -17.42 -3.06
CA CYS A 358 14.80 -16.60 -3.67
C CYS A 358 13.73 -16.24 -2.65
N ARG A 359 13.06 -15.12 -2.89
CA ARG A 359 11.94 -14.64 -2.08
C ARG A 359 10.70 -14.53 -2.95
N LEU A 360 9.61 -15.06 -2.43
CA LEU A 360 8.28 -14.85 -2.97
C LEU A 360 7.53 -13.98 -1.96
N ILE A 361 7.05 -12.83 -2.42
CA ILE A 361 6.39 -11.83 -1.58
C ILE A 361 4.99 -11.61 -2.13
N ALA A 362 3.98 -12.12 -1.43
CA ALA A 362 2.59 -11.79 -1.73
C ALA A 362 2.24 -10.45 -1.09
N HIS A 363 1.86 -9.48 -1.91
CA HIS A 363 1.41 -8.16 -1.49
C HIS A 363 -0.09 -8.16 -1.32
N LEU A 364 -0.57 -7.62 -0.22
CA LEU A 364 -1.95 -7.72 0.23
C LEU A 364 -2.42 -6.37 0.81
N VAL A 365 -3.71 -6.14 0.74
CA VAL A 365 -4.36 -5.02 1.45
C VAL A 365 -5.55 -5.54 2.23
N ASP A 366 -5.67 -5.14 3.49
CA ASP A 366 -6.92 -5.39 4.23
C ASP A 366 -8.02 -4.46 3.71
N ALA A 367 -9.05 -5.05 3.11
CA ALA A 367 -10.14 -4.32 2.46
C ALA A 367 -10.94 -3.43 3.41
N ARG A 368 -10.86 -3.65 4.72
CA ARG A 368 -11.61 -2.89 5.72
C ARG A 368 -10.84 -1.68 6.26
N SER A 369 -9.54 -1.86 6.48
CA SER A 369 -8.70 -0.82 7.08
C SER A 369 -7.78 -0.13 6.08
N GLY A 370 -7.66 -0.66 4.85
CA GLY A 370 -6.69 -0.20 3.86
C GLY A 370 -5.24 -0.40 4.33
N ALA A 371 -4.99 -1.29 5.29
CA ALA A 371 -3.64 -1.57 5.76
C ALA A 371 -2.91 -2.46 4.76
N PRO A 372 -1.75 -2.03 4.23
CA PRO A 372 -0.92 -2.89 3.41
C PRO A 372 -0.26 -3.97 4.28
N MET A 373 -0.17 -5.16 3.73
CA MET A 373 0.43 -6.31 4.37
C MET A 373 1.21 -7.12 3.33
N ARG A 374 2.19 -7.87 3.77
CA ARG A 374 2.90 -8.81 2.91
C ARG A 374 3.13 -10.15 3.60
N VAL A 375 3.09 -11.21 2.82
CA VAL A 375 3.46 -12.55 3.25
C VAL A 375 4.69 -12.96 2.46
N THR A 376 5.79 -13.22 3.16
CA THR A 376 7.08 -13.52 2.54
C THR A 376 7.45 -14.97 2.75
N LYS A 377 7.85 -15.64 1.67
CA LYS A 377 8.45 -16.97 1.70
C LYS A 377 9.88 -16.91 1.17
N ARG A 378 10.84 -17.28 2.02
CA ARG A 378 12.24 -17.46 1.63
C ARG A 378 12.50 -18.92 1.29
N ILE A 379 13.19 -19.18 0.21
CA ILE A 379 13.50 -20.51 -0.29
C ILE A 379 14.97 -20.55 -0.70
N ILE A 380 15.72 -21.49 -0.13
CA ILE A 380 17.05 -21.84 -0.63
C ILE A 380 16.82 -22.77 -1.83
N ASP A 381 17.22 -22.36 -3.02
CA ASP A 381 16.91 -23.05 -4.27
C ASP A 381 18.13 -23.17 -5.18
N LYS A 382 18.98 -24.13 -4.83
CA LYS A 382 20.19 -24.46 -5.61
C LYS A 382 19.88 -25.08 -6.99
N GLU A 383 18.67 -25.62 -7.16
CA GLU A 383 18.22 -26.22 -8.41
C GLU A 383 17.74 -25.18 -9.44
N ARG A 384 17.59 -23.93 -9.03
CA ARG A 384 17.12 -22.80 -9.87
C ARG A 384 15.79 -23.12 -10.57
N ARG A 385 14.84 -23.68 -9.82
CA ARG A 385 13.50 -24.01 -10.33
C ARG A 385 12.76 -22.80 -10.86
N PRO A 386 11.85 -22.98 -11.82
CA PRO A 386 10.98 -21.90 -12.31
C PRO A 386 10.18 -21.25 -11.17
N SER A 387 9.94 -19.95 -11.27
CA SER A 387 9.19 -19.17 -10.27
C SER A 387 7.77 -19.70 -10.05
N SER A 388 7.11 -20.21 -11.09
CA SER A 388 5.78 -20.82 -11.02
C SER A 388 5.74 -22.05 -10.09
N GLN A 389 6.74 -22.93 -10.16
CA GLN A 389 6.82 -24.08 -9.25
C GLN A 389 7.01 -23.66 -7.79
N LEU A 390 7.78 -22.60 -7.56
CA LEU A 390 8.01 -22.08 -6.21
C LEU A 390 6.77 -21.42 -5.63
N ALA A 391 5.91 -20.84 -6.48
CA ALA A 391 4.63 -20.24 -6.08
C ALA A 391 3.64 -21.25 -5.48
N GLY A 392 3.77 -22.54 -5.80
CA GLY A 392 3.03 -23.63 -5.17
C GLY A 392 3.45 -23.89 -3.72
N GLY A 393 4.53 -23.27 -3.25
CA GLY A 393 5.02 -23.45 -1.87
C GLY A 393 4.06 -22.88 -0.83
N LEU A 394 3.74 -23.68 0.19
CA LEU A 394 2.78 -23.33 1.24
C LEU A 394 3.36 -22.36 2.26
N VAL A 395 2.54 -21.37 2.66
CA VAL A 395 2.73 -20.53 3.85
C VAL A 395 1.45 -20.63 4.66
N SER A 396 1.53 -21.20 5.85
CA SER A 396 0.37 -21.41 6.74
C SER A 396 -0.81 -22.12 6.05
N GLY A 397 -0.52 -23.14 5.23
CA GLY A 397 -1.53 -23.96 4.55
C GLY A 397 -2.10 -23.36 3.24
N ILE A 398 -1.67 -22.17 2.83
CA ILE A 398 -2.07 -21.52 1.59
C ILE A 398 -0.82 -21.39 0.69
N THR A 399 -0.94 -21.65 -0.61
CA THR A 399 0.17 -21.41 -1.54
C THR A 399 0.48 -19.92 -1.62
N ILE A 400 1.77 -19.56 -1.77
CA ILE A 400 2.14 -18.14 -1.84
C ILE A 400 1.51 -17.44 -3.07
N GLY A 401 1.32 -18.15 -4.17
CA GLY A 401 0.57 -17.65 -5.31
C GLY A 401 -0.89 -17.35 -4.99
N ASN A 402 -1.57 -18.18 -4.19
CA ASN A 402 -2.95 -17.93 -3.76
C ASN A 402 -3.05 -16.76 -2.77
N TRP A 403 -2.01 -16.51 -1.97
CA TRP A 403 -1.94 -15.28 -1.17
C TRP A 403 -1.98 -14.05 -2.06
N GLY A 404 -1.15 -13.98 -3.10
CA GLY A 404 -1.04 -12.80 -3.96
C GLY A 404 -2.17 -12.63 -4.97
N GLY A 405 -2.76 -13.72 -5.47
CA GLY A 405 -3.79 -13.68 -6.53
C GLY A 405 -5.23 -13.73 -6.03
N GLY A 406 -5.45 -14.03 -4.74
CA GLY A 406 -6.78 -14.28 -4.21
C GLY A 406 -7.24 -13.28 -3.15
N GLN A 407 -8.44 -13.55 -2.66
CA GLN A 407 -8.96 -12.94 -1.44
C GLN A 407 -8.82 -13.95 -0.30
N VAL A 408 -8.17 -13.56 0.78
CA VAL A 408 -7.94 -14.40 1.95
C VAL A 408 -8.69 -13.85 3.17
N MET A 409 -9.57 -14.66 3.74
CA MET A 409 -10.20 -14.38 5.02
C MET A 409 -9.35 -14.98 6.14
N SER A 410 -8.55 -14.18 6.82
CA SER A 410 -7.78 -14.59 7.98
C SER A 410 -8.60 -14.44 9.27
N LEU A 411 -8.67 -15.49 10.07
CA LEU A 411 -9.36 -15.48 11.38
C LEU A 411 -8.40 -15.22 12.54
N GLY A 412 -7.18 -14.85 12.26
CA GLY A 412 -6.19 -14.48 13.25
C GLY A 412 -4.78 -14.48 12.64
N GLY A 413 -3.94 -13.62 13.19
CA GLY A 413 -2.56 -13.49 12.74
C GLY A 413 -1.75 -12.56 13.61
N ARG A 414 -0.55 -12.25 13.14
CA ARG A 414 0.32 -11.24 13.73
C ARG A 414 0.80 -10.30 12.63
N MET A 415 0.63 -9.03 12.86
CA MET A 415 1.17 -7.97 12.02
C MET A 415 2.44 -7.43 12.66
N PHE A 416 3.47 -7.22 11.85
CA PHE A 416 4.74 -6.65 12.26
C PHE A 416 4.85 -5.20 11.77
N GLY A 417 5.60 -4.36 12.47
CA GLY A 417 5.78 -2.94 12.13
C GLY A 417 6.32 -2.69 10.72
N HIS A 418 7.09 -3.65 10.17
CA HIS A 418 7.60 -3.60 8.79
C HIS A 418 6.64 -4.19 7.73
N GLY A 419 5.34 -4.34 8.07
CA GLY A 419 4.30 -4.77 7.13
C GLY A 419 4.18 -6.29 6.91
N ASP A 420 5.08 -7.11 7.43
CA ASP A 420 4.94 -8.56 7.33
C ASP A 420 3.75 -9.07 8.14
N PHE A 421 3.02 -10.01 7.57
CA PHE A 421 1.88 -10.66 8.19
C PHE A 421 2.15 -12.16 8.35
N SER A 422 2.06 -12.64 9.59
CA SER A 422 2.12 -14.05 9.93
C SER A 422 0.73 -14.54 10.32
N HIS A 423 0.24 -15.50 9.57
CA HIS A 423 -1.11 -16.04 9.70
C HIS A 423 -1.18 -17.23 10.65
N THR A 424 -2.29 -17.39 11.37
CA THR A 424 -2.62 -18.56 12.18
C THR A 424 -3.72 -19.40 11.51
N ASN A 425 -3.69 -20.69 11.72
CA ASN A 425 -4.26 -21.83 11.00
C ASN A 425 -5.78 -21.88 10.64
N ARG A 426 -6.49 -20.79 10.36
CA ARG A 426 -7.87 -20.87 9.85
C ARG A 426 -8.14 -19.78 8.82
N SER A 427 -8.05 -20.12 7.54
CA SER A 427 -8.34 -19.19 6.46
C SER A 427 -9.07 -19.86 5.31
N ALA A 428 -9.93 -19.10 4.68
CA ALA A 428 -10.55 -19.43 3.42
C ALA A 428 -9.96 -18.55 2.31
N VAL A 429 -9.61 -19.17 1.19
CA VAL A 429 -9.19 -18.47 -0.02
C VAL A 429 -10.32 -18.50 -1.03
N SER A 430 -10.57 -17.40 -1.70
CA SER A 430 -11.54 -17.31 -2.80
C SER A 430 -11.00 -16.36 -3.87
N PHE A 431 -11.55 -16.48 -5.08
CA PHE A 431 -11.23 -15.61 -6.22
C PHE A 431 -12.53 -14.95 -6.72
N PRO A 432 -13.16 -14.07 -5.92
CA PRO A 432 -14.42 -13.46 -6.33
C PRO A 432 -14.17 -12.48 -7.48
N ALA A 433 -15.06 -12.52 -8.49
CA ALA A 433 -15.13 -11.46 -9.48
C ALA A 433 -15.35 -10.12 -8.75
N GLY A 434 -14.71 -9.05 -9.22
CA GLY A 434 -14.80 -7.73 -8.59
C GLY A 434 -14.10 -7.61 -7.23
N ALA A 435 -13.10 -8.47 -6.93
CA ALA A 435 -12.30 -8.31 -5.69
C ALA A 435 -11.60 -6.96 -5.64
N MET A 436 -11.11 -6.46 -6.79
CA MET A 436 -10.47 -5.14 -6.89
C MET A 436 -11.42 -3.99 -6.58
N ASP A 437 -12.72 -4.12 -6.84
CA ASP A 437 -13.74 -3.10 -6.53
C ASP A 437 -13.93 -2.87 -5.02
N GLN A 438 -13.36 -3.74 -4.19
CA GLN A 438 -13.40 -3.62 -2.74
C GLN A 438 -12.21 -2.83 -2.19
N LEU A 439 -11.21 -2.57 -3.02
CA LEU A 439 -10.11 -1.69 -2.69
C LEU A 439 -10.49 -0.24 -3.00
N GLU A 440 -9.93 0.65 -2.20
CA GLU A 440 -10.01 2.10 -2.40
C GLU A 440 -8.61 2.69 -2.52
N THR A 441 -8.58 3.94 -2.83
CA THR A 441 -7.39 4.79 -2.85
C THR A 441 -6.60 4.67 -1.53
N PRO A 442 -5.27 4.47 -1.51
CA PRO A 442 -4.35 4.56 -2.66
C PRO A 442 -4.13 3.26 -3.46
N PHE A 443 -4.70 2.14 -3.05
CA PHE A 443 -4.39 0.83 -3.63
C PHE A 443 -5.21 0.48 -4.87
N ARG A 444 -6.29 1.22 -5.14
CA ARG A 444 -7.03 1.18 -6.39
C ARG A 444 -7.21 2.60 -6.92
N VAL A 445 -6.88 2.80 -8.18
CA VAL A 445 -7.04 4.05 -8.90
C VAL A 445 -7.69 3.81 -10.26
N GLU A 446 -8.41 4.79 -10.76
CA GLU A 446 -9.00 4.77 -12.10
C GLU A 446 -8.06 5.38 -13.13
N THR A 447 -7.16 6.28 -12.70
CA THR A 447 -6.26 7.01 -13.59
C THR A 447 -4.85 7.13 -13.04
N ILE A 448 -3.88 7.31 -13.95
CA ILE A 448 -2.49 7.60 -13.58
C ILE A 448 -2.37 8.96 -12.88
N THR A 449 -3.19 9.92 -13.24
CA THR A 449 -3.21 11.24 -12.58
C THR A 449 -3.56 11.11 -11.11
N GLU A 450 -4.54 10.28 -10.80
CA GLU A 450 -4.92 9.96 -9.42
C GLU A 450 -3.77 9.29 -8.67
N LEU A 451 -3.11 8.32 -9.30
CA LEU A 451 -1.92 7.67 -8.76
C LEU A 451 -0.79 8.67 -8.49
N ALA A 452 -0.50 9.56 -9.46
CA ALA A 452 0.50 10.62 -9.34
C ALA A 452 0.25 11.52 -8.13
N THR A 453 -1.00 11.96 -7.97
CA THR A 453 -1.39 12.84 -6.86
C THR A 453 -1.12 12.21 -5.51
N GLN A 454 -1.14 10.88 -5.42
CA GLN A 454 -0.91 10.16 -4.16
C GLN A 454 0.55 9.83 -3.90
N GLN A 455 1.31 9.48 -4.95
CA GLN A 455 2.71 9.06 -4.81
C GLN A 455 3.72 10.21 -4.78
N THR A 456 3.38 11.40 -5.30
CA THR A 456 4.31 12.55 -5.36
C THR A 456 4.45 13.34 -4.06
N ARG A 457 3.81 12.93 -2.98
CA ARG A 457 3.69 13.73 -1.75
C ARG A 457 4.92 13.65 -0.83
N LEU A 458 5.70 12.58 -0.93
CA LEU A 458 6.98 12.42 -0.23
C LEU A 458 8.03 11.95 -1.24
N PRO A 459 9.31 12.35 -1.06
CA PRO A 459 10.38 11.78 -1.85
C PRO A 459 10.44 10.26 -1.61
N ALA A 460 10.30 9.46 -2.66
CA ALA A 460 10.24 7.99 -2.57
C ALA A 460 11.40 7.38 -1.76
N VAL A 461 12.58 8.01 -1.83
CA VAL A 461 13.78 7.60 -1.09
C VAL A 461 13.70 7.83 0.42
N LEU A 462 12.74 8.61 0.92
CA LEU A 462 12.53 8.89 2.35
C LEU A 462 11.22 8.32 2.88
N ASP A 463 10.41 7.73 1.99
CA ASP A 463 9.13 7.14 2.36
C ASP A 463 9.30 5.80 3.10
N ASP A 464 8.21 5.33 3.69
CA ASP A 464 8.17 4.04 4.39
C ASP A 464 8.34 2.88 3.40
N ARG A 465 9.46 2.17 3.50
CA ARG A 465 9.75 1.00 2.66
C ARG A 465 8.76 -0.15 2.84
N SER A 466 8.07 -0.20 3.98
CA SER A 466 7.09 -1.24 4.30
C SER A 466 5.68 -0.90 3.87
N ALA A 467 5.38 0.36 3.61
CA ALA A 467 4.01 0.84 3.34
C ALA A 467 3.46 0.42 1.97
N GLY A 468 4.32 -0.10 1.07
CA GLY A 468 3.91 -0.45 -0.30
C GLY A 468 3.33 0.76 -1.05
N THR A 469 3.87 1.94 -0.83
CA THR A 469 3.41 3.20 -1.43
C THR A 469 3.59 3.24 -2.95
N ASP A 470 4.45 2.37 -3.47
CA ASP A 470 4.65 2.12 -4.89
C ASP A 470 3.69 1.06 -5.48
N LEU A 471 2.82 0.46 -4.64
CA LEU A 471 1.87 -0.58 -5.04
C LEU A 471 0.47 0.00 -5.25
N ALA A 472 -0.10 -0.23 -6.41
CA ALA A 472 -1.49 0.08 -6.70
C ALA A 472 -2.04 -0.80 -7.83
N ALA A 473 -3.36 -0.96 -7.87
CA ALA A 473 -4.10 -1.50 -9.00
C ALA A 473 -4.72 -0.34 -9.77
N CYS A 474 -4.34 -0.18 -11.03
CA CYS A 474 -4.91 0.83 -11.93
C CYS A 474 -5.88 0.16 -12.92
N ARG A 475 -7.03 0.80 -13.15
CA ARG A 475 -7.96 0.35 -14.18
C ARG A 475 -7.37 0.60 -15.56
N VAL A 476 -7.57 -0.37 -16.46
CA VAL A 476 -7.06 -0.33 -17.83
C VAL A 476 -8.20 -0.42 -18.82
N THR A 477 -8.12 0.32 -19.91
CA THR A 477 -9.14 0.37 -20.96
C THR A 477 -8.66 -0.15 -22.30
N SER A 478 -7.35 -0.24 -22.51
CA SER A 478 -6.78 -0.83 -23.73
C SER A 478 -5.32 -1.24 -23.53
N VAL A 479 -4.86 -2.13 -24.39
CA VAL A 479 -3.47 -2.57 -24.51
C VAL A 479 -3.03 -2.52 -25.97
N GLY A 480 -1.76 -2.25 -26.22
CA GLY A 480 -1.18 -2.28 -27.57
C GLY A 480 0.34 -2.26 -27.53
N ASN A 481 0.97 -2.23 -28.69
CA ASN A 481 2.43 -2.18 -28.86
C ASN A 481 3.16 -3.23 -28.01
N ILE A 482 2.69 -4.46 -28.03
CA ILE A 482 3.24 -5.56 -27.23
C ILE A 482 4.48 -6.09 -27.92
N HIS A 483 5.65 -5.95 -27.29
CA HIS A 483 6.92 -6.41 -27.85
C HIS A 483 7.92 -6.83 -26.76
N PHE A 484 8.94 -7.55 -27.16
CA PHE A 484 10.09 -7.85 -26.32
C PHE A 484 11.24 -6.90 -26.67
N ASP A 485 11.72 -6.17 -25.68
CA ASP A 485 12.90 -5.29 -25.82
C ASP A 485 14.14 -6.04 -25.34
N PRO A 486 15.03 -6.48 -26.26
CA PRO A 486 16.25 -7.19 -25.90
C PRO A 486 17.28 -6.30 -25.19
N GLY A 487 17.20 -4.97 -25.37
CA GLY A 487 18.13 -4.02 -24.74
C GLY A 487 17.97 -3.95 -23.22
N ILE A 488 16.74 -4.18 -22.71
CA ILE A 488 16.42 -4.24 -21.29
C ILE A 488 15.98 -5.63 -20.84
N SER A 489 16.01 -6.62 -21.74
CA SER A 489 15.55 -7.99 -21.48
C SER A 489 14.14 -8.04 -20.86
N SER A 490 13.17 -7.36 -21.45
CA SER A 490 11.84 -7.21 -20.87
C SER A 490 10.72 -7.31 -21.89
N LEU A 491 9.60 -7.87 -21.47
CA LEU A 491 8.32 -7.73 -22.17
C LEU A 491 7.78 -6.34 -21.89
N VAL A 492 7.45 -5.60 -22.94
CA VAL A 492 6.91 -4.23 -22.88
C VAL A 492 5.55 -4.20 -23.56
N ALA A 493 4.60 -3.47 -22.97
CA ALA A 493 3.30 -3.18 -23.57
C ALA A 493 2.83 -1.77 -23.18
N ASP A 494 2.18 -1.07 -24.08
CA ASP A 494 1.54 0.20 -23.81
C ASP A 494 0.09 -0.05 -23.34
N LEU A 495 -0.27 0.53 -22.20
CA LEU A 495 -1.59 0.44 -21.59
C LEU A 495 -2.21 1.84 -21.51
N ARG A 496 -3.56 1.91 -21.45
CA ARG A 496 -4.28 3.17 -21.24
C ARG A 496 -5.22 3.05 -20.05
N ASP A 497 -5.29 4.12 -19.25
CA ASP A 497 -6.24 4.27 -18.15
C ASP A 497 -7.63 4.74 -18.64
N THR A 498 -8.54 5.04 -17.71
CA THR A 498 -9.90 5.49 -18.01
C THR A 498 -9.96 6.87 -18.67
N ASP A 499 -8.96 7.74 -18.45
CA ASP A 499 -8.82 9.05 -19.11
C ASP A 499 -8.09 8.95 -20.46
N GLY A 500 -7.69 7.73 -20.88
CA GLY A 500 -6.95 7.47 -22.10
C GLY A 500 -5.46 7.83 -22.01
N GLN A 501 -4.94 8.12 -20.80
CA GLN A 501 -3.52 8.37 -20.60
C GLN A 501 -2.72 7.07 -20.75
N SER A 502 -1.58 7.17 -21.43
CA SER A 502 -0.73 6.01 -21.72
C SER A 502 0.32 5.79 -20.64
N PHE A 503 0.55 4.54 -20.29
CA PHE A 503 1.63 4.09 -19.44
C PHE A 503 2.19 2.76 -19.92
N GLN A 504 3.38 2.37 -19.45
CA GLN A 504 4.05 1.17 -19.90
C GLN A 504 4.04 0.07 -18.83
N LEU A 505 3.65 -1.12 -19.25
CA LEU A 505 3.92 -2.35 -18.52
C LEU A 505 5.30 -2.84 -18.93
N VAL A 506 6.19 -3.07 -17.97
CA VAL A 506 7.54 -3.59 -18.21
C VAL A 506 7.79 -4.78 -17.28
N LEU A 507 7.83 -5.97 -17.85
CA LEU A 507 8.08 -7.21 -17.12
C LEU A 507 9.46 -7.75 -17.47
N HIS A 508 10.38 -7.71 -16.52
CA HIS A 508 11.75 -8.21 -16.73
C HIS A 508 11.79 -9.73 -16.90
N HIS A 509 12.49 -10.18 -17.93
CA HIS A 509 12.66 -11.58 -18.25
C HIS A 509 13.93 -12.15 -17.62
N THR A 510 13.78 -13.27 -16.93
CA THR A 510 14.89 -14.11 -16.49
C THR A 510 14.60 -15.56 -16.87
N ALA A 511 15.63 -16.42 -16.91
CA ALA A 511 15.44 -17.84 -17.22
C ALA A 511 14.41 -18.52 -16.31
N ARG A 512 14.31 -18.09 -15.04
CA ARG A 512 13.36 -18.63 -14.07
C ARG A 512 11.93 -18.12 -14.25
N ARG A 513 11.76 -17.01 -14.98
CA ARG A 513 10.46 -16.39 -15.29
C ARG A 513 9.99 -16.63 -16.73
N ASP A 514 10.74 -17.34 -17.57
CA ASP A 514 10.43 -17.48 -19.00
C ASP A 514 8.98 -17.92 -19.23
N GLY A 515 8.53 -18.96 -18.53
CA GLY A 515 7.15 -19.44 -18.63
C GLY A 515 6.10 -18.40 -18.20
N SER A 516 6.39 -17.64 -17.14
CA SER A 516 5.49 -16.60 -16.61
C SER A 516 5.41 -15.40 -17.57
N VAL A 517 6.55 -15.00 -18.18
CA VAL A 517 6.60 -13.91 -19.15
C VAL A 517 5.83 -14.29 -20.43
N ARG A 518 5.97 -15.55 -20.90
CA ARG A 518 5.18 -16.07 -22.03
C ARG A 518 3.68 -16.10 -21.73
N ALA A 519 3.28 -16.54 -20.55
CA ALA A 519 1.87 -16.53 -20.11
C ALA A 519 1.31 -15.10 -20.08
N THR A 520 2.13 -14.14 -19.63
CA THR A 520 1.76 -12.71 -19.63
C THR A 520 1.59 -12.17 -21.05
N LEU A 521 2.52 -12.50 -21.95
CA LEU A 521 2.41 -12.11 -23.38
C LEU A 521 1.12 -12.62 -24.00
N ILE A 522 0.77 -13.89 -23.79
CA ILE A 522 -0.48 -14.48 -24.30
C ILE A 522 -1.70 -13.74 -23.74
N ARG A 523 -1.71 -13.41 -22.44
CA ARG A 523 -2.80 -12.67 -21.83
C ARG A 523 -2.95 -11.28 -22.45
N LEU A 524 -1.84 -10.54 -22.64
CA LEU A 524 -1.87 -9.21 -23.23
C LEU A 524 -2.32 -9.26 -24.69
N GLN A 525 -1.87 -10.25 -25.48
CA GLN A 525 -2.34 -10.47 -26.85
C GLN A 525 -3.82 -10.85 -26.93
N SER A 526 -4.33 -11.57 -25.92
CA SER A 526 -5.77 -11.84 -25.80
C SER A 526 -6.55 -10.55 -25.54
N TRP A 527 -6.05 -9.69 -24.66
CA TRP A 527 -6.66 -8.39 -24.37
C TRP A 527 -6.58 -7.42 -25.56
N GLU A 528 -5.54 -7.48 -26.38
CA GLU A 528 -5.44 -6.68 -27.60
C GLU A 528 -6.54 -7.04 -28.61
N LYS A 529 -6.97 -8.32 -28.65
CA LYS A 529 -8.03 -8.80 -29.55
C LYS A 529 -9.43 -8.60 -29.00
N ASP A 530 -9.60 -8.86 -27.70
CA ASP A 530 -10.89 -8.76 -27.00
C ASP A 530 -10.62 -8.25 -25.59
N PHE A 531 -10.85 -6.95 -25.39
CA PHE A 531 -10.47 -6.28 -24.15
C PHE A 531 -11.56 -6.46 -23.08
N PRO A 532 -11.22 -6.97 -21.86
CA PRO A 532 -12.20 -7.19 -20.80
C PRO A 532 -12.73 -5.87 -20.24
N LYS A 533 -14.01 -5.85 -19.84
CA LYS A 533 -14.69 -4.63 -19.34
C LYS A 533 -14.10 -4.11 -18.02
N ASP A 534 -13.64 -5.01 -17.15
CA ASP A 534 -13.17 -4.70 -15.80
C ASP A 534 -11.72 -5.17 -15.63
N ALA A 535 -10.84 -4.60 -16.47
CA ALA A 535 -9.42 -4.90 -16.43
C ALA A 535 -8.66 -4.01 -15.44
N PHE A 536 -7.81 -4.63 -14.63
CA PHE A 536 -6.88 -3.96 -13.74
C PHE A 536 -5.47 -4.53 -13.90
N VAL A 537 -4.49 -3.65 -13.80
CA VAL A 537 -3.08 -4.00 -13.66
C VAL A 537 -2.61 -3.55 -12.29
N SER A 538 -2.24 -4.49 -11.44
CA SER A 538 -1.63 -4.22 -10.16
C SER A 538 -0.13 -4.50 -10.24
N GLY A 539 0.67 -3.63 -9.61
CA GLY A 539 2.11 -3.77 -9.64
C GLY A 539 2.83 -2.65 -8.90
N ARG A 540 4.14 -2.63 -9.09
CA ARG A 540 5.02 -1.57 -8.59
C ARG A 540 5.13 -0.46 -9.63
N TRP A 541 4.73 0.73 -9.24
CA TRP A 541 4.69 1.89 -10.12
C TRP A 541 5.95 2.73 -9.96
N ARG A 542 6.49 3.13 -11.09
CA ARG A 542 7.67 4.00 -11.17
C ARG A 542 7.41 5.14 -12.14
N TRP A 543 7.86 6.30 -11.75
CA TRP A 543 7.73 7.51 -12.56
C TRP A 543 9.01 7.68 -13.38
N GLY A 544 8.90 7.51 -14.69
CA GLY A 544 9.96 7.85 -15.64
C GLY A 544 9.77 9.25 -16.19
N ALA A 545 10.75 9.72 -16.92
CA ALA A 545 10.78 11.09 -17.46
C ALA A 545 9.62 11.46 -18.40
N ARG A 546 8.95 10.48 -19.01
CA ARG A 546 7.82 10.68 -19.95
C ARG A 546 6.76 9.61 -19.86
N SER A 547 6.99 8.55 -19.17
CA SER A 547 6.05 7.46 -19.04
C SER A 547 6.01 6.98 -17.61
N VAL A 548 4.82 6.71 -17.14
CA VAL A 548 4.61 5.94 -15.93
C VAL A 548 4.85 4.47 -16.31
N VAL A 549 5.63 3.78 -15.51
CA VAL A 549 5.98 2.38 -15.75
C VAL A 549 5.45 1.54 -14.60
N VAL A 550 4.80 0.43 -14.93
CA VAL A 550 4.41 -0.58 -13.94
C VAL A 550 5.19 -1.87 -14.16
N ASP A 551 5.82 -2.39 -13.10
CA ASP A 551 6.27 -3.78 -13.02
C ASP A 551 5.07 -4.61 -12.53
N PRO A 552 4.44 -5.42 -13.40
CA PRO A 552 3.13 -5.99 -13.13
C PRO A 552 3.24 -7.19 -12.19
N LEU A 553 2.48 -7.19 -11.11
CA LEU A 553 2.39 -8.31 -10.17
C LEU A 553 1.08 -9.10 -10.33
N LEU A 554 0.01 -8.44 -10.83
CA LEU A 554 -1.28 -9.07 -11.05
C LEU A 554 -2.01 -8.41 -12.22
N LEU A 555 -2.53 -9.23 -13.14
CA LEU A 555 -3.44 -8.84 -14.20
C LEU A 555 -4.82 -9.44 -13.91
N VAL A 556 -5.82 -8.58 -13.78
CA VAL A 556 -7.22 -8.96 -13.54
C VAL A 556 -8.06 -8.55 -14.73
N GLY A 557 -8.91 -9.42 -15.17
CA GLY A 557 -9.84 -9.23 -16.29
C GLY A 557 -10.81 -10.40 -16.33
N ASP A 558 -11.29 -10.77 -17.52
CA ASP A 558 -12.14 -11.93 -17.69
C ASP A 558 -11.38 -13.21 -17.31
N GLY A 559 -11.95 -14.02 -16.42
CA GLY A 559 -11.36 -15.27 -15.96
C GLY A 559 -10.52 -15.14 -14.69
N LEU A 560 -9.61 -16.11 -14.50
CA LEU A 560 -8.73 -16.15 -13.31
C LEU A 560 -7.65 -15.08 -13.41
N PRO A 561 -7.29 -14.45 -12.25
CA PRO A 561 -6.17 -13.52 -12.18
C PRO A 561 -4.87 -14.18 -12.62
N LEU A 562 -4.05 -13.45 -13.38
CA LEU A 562 -2.72 -13.89 -13.80
C LEU A 562 -1.66 -13.11 -13.04
N GLN A 563 -0.68 -13.80 -12.48
CA GLN A 563 0.43 -13.20 -11.74
C GLN A 563 1.72 -13.26 -12.57
N PRO A 564 2.14 -12.16 -13.23
CA PRO A 564 3.24 -12.13 -14.19
C PRO A 564 4.59 -12.65 -13.69
N HIS A 565 4.86 -12.57 -12.39
CA HIS A 565 6.11 -13.07 -11.82
C HIS A 565 6.12 -14.58 -11.55
N VAL A 566 4.94 -15.21 -11.47
CA VAL A 566 4.83 -16.61 -11.01
C VAL A 566 3.76 -17.42 -11.76
N ALA A 567 3.29 -16.93 -12.89
CA ALA A 567 2.28 -17.62 -13.69
C ALA A 567 2.80 -18.98 -14.19
N GLU A 568 1.91 -19.96 -14.25
CA GLU A 568 2.21 -21.26 -14.83
C GLU A 568 2.54 -21.14 -16.33
N PRO A 569 3.51 -21.91 -16.83
CA PRO A 569 3.85 -21.93 -18.22
C PRO A 569 2.66 -22.37 -19.10
N VAL A 570 2.48 -21.72 -20.22
CA VAL A 570 1.47 -22.12 -21.22
C VAL A 570 2.17 -22.94 -22.31
N ALA A 571 1.55 -24.05 -22.72
CA ALA A 571 2.11 -24.97 -23.70
C ALA A 571 2.12 -24.44 -25.16
N THR A 572 1.75 -23.19 -25.38
CA THR A 572 1.66 -22.57 -26.70
C THR A 572 3.01 -21.97 -27.10
N ASP A 573 3.46 -22.30 -28.29
CA ASP A 573 4.65 -21.65 -28.86
C ASP A 573 4.30 -20.22 -29.27
N VAL A 574 4.95 -19.25 -28.66
CA VAL A 574 4.68 -17.82 -28.87
C VAL A 574 5.86 -17.20 -29.58
N GLN A 575 5.58 -16.56 -30.71
CA GLN A 575 6.60 -15.79 -31.42
C GLN A 575 6.76 -14.40 -30.77
N TRP A 576 7.99 -14.07 -30.40
CA TRP A 576 8.35 -12.75 -29.91
C TRP A 576 8.39 -11.76 -31.06
N GLN A 577 7.61 -10.69 -30.96
CA GLN A 577 7.88 -9.50 -31.77
C GLN A 577 8.96 -8.70 -31.06
N THR A 578 10.13 -8.58 -31.70
CA THR A 578 11.21 -7.74 -31.17
C THR A 578 10.99 -6.31 -31.63
N GLY A 579 10.95 -5.39 -30.69
CA GLY A 579 10.88 -3.96 -30.93
C GLY A 579 11.96 -3.24 -30.13
N ALA A 580 12.51 -2.16 -30.64
CA ALA A 580 13.24 -1.21 -29.84
C ALA A 580 12.26 -0.11 -29.45
N GLY A 581 11.90 -0.08 -28.20
CA GLY A 581 11.07 1.02 -27.66
C GLY A 581 11.90 2.29 -27.59
N ASP A 582 11.93 3.06 -28.66
CA ASP A 582 12.36 4.46 -28.60
C ASP A 582 11.28 5.27 -27.88
N VAL A 583 11.24 5.19 -26.55
CA VAL A 583 10.49 6.17 -25.75
C VAL A 583 11.33 7.45 -25.74
N PRO A 584 10.93 8.48 -26.51
CA PRO A 584 11.69 9.70 -26.56
C PRO A 584 11.67 10.36 -25.17
N LEU A 585 12.82 10.34 -24.48
CA LEU A 585 12.99 10.96 -23.18
C LEU A 585 12.78 12.47 -23.24
N THR A 586 12.21 13.07 -22.18
CA THR A 586 12.32 14.52 -21.98
C THR A 586 13.77 14.90 -21.85
N ARG A 587 14.10 16.18 -22.11
CA ARG A 587 15.48 16.65 -21.90
C ARG A 587 15.95 16.41 -20.45
N PRO A 588 15.17 16.68 -19.38
CA PRO A 588 15.52 16.33 -18.02
C PRO A 588 15.71 14.83 -17.79
N GLY A 589 14.82 13.99 -18.32
CA GLY A 589 14.93 12.55 -18.16
C GLY A 589 16.14 11.93 -18.86
N ALA A 590 16.48 12.41 -20.06
CA ALA A 590 17.71 12.02 -20.74
C ALA A 590 18.96 12.43 -19.96
N LEU A 591 18.89 13.59 -19.28
CA LEU A 591 19.96 14.07 -18.42
C LEU A 591 20.15 13.19 -17.20
N LEU A 592 19.05 12.88 -16.47
CA LEU A 592 19.10 12.02 -15.29
C LEU A 592 19.53 10.59 -15.62
N ARG A 593 19.08 10.03 -16.74
CA ARG A 593 19.57 8.73 -17.21
C ARG A 593 21.08 8.77 -17.48
N GLY A 594 21.56 9.83 -18.12
CA GLY A 594 22.99 10.04 -18.34
C GLY A 594 23.78 10.18 -17.03
N LEU A 595 23.22 10.89 -16.05
CA LEU A 595 23.81 11.00 -14.73
C LEU A 595 23.88 9.64 -14.03
N ASN A 596 22.78 8.89 -14.02
CA ASN A 596 22.72 7.56 -13.40
C ASN A 596 23.70 6.58 -14.02
N PHE A 597 23.87 6.62 -15.36
CA PHE A 597 24.87 5.83 -16.05
C PHE A 597 26.28 6.17 -15.57
N LEU A 598 26.64 7.46 -15.55
CA LEU A 598 27.96 7.90 -15.12
C LEU A 598 28.23 7.62 -13.64
N LEU A 599 27.22 7.79 -12.77
CA LEU A 599 27.31 7.43 -11.36
C LEU A 599 27.47 5.91 -11.18
N GLY A 600 26.79 5.09 -11.98
CA GLY A 600 26.94 3.64 -11.96
C GLY A 600 28.36 3.22 -12.30
N GLU A 601 28.92 3.75 -13.39
CA GLU A 601 30.32 3.53 -13.79
C GLU A 601 31.31 3.99 -12.70
N LEU A 602 31.02 5.14 -12.07
CA LEU A 602 31.83 5.66 -10.99
C LEU A 602 31.82 4.77 -9.74
N LEU A 603 30.64 4.30 -9.32
CA LEU A 603 30.50 3.41 -8.16
C LEU A 603 31.13 2.03 -8.41
N LEU A 604 31.25 1.61 -9.66
CA LEU A 604 31.98 0.38 -10.02
C LEU A 604 33.49 0.60 -10.02
N ALA A 605 33.97 1.57 -10.77
CA ALA A 605 35.40 1.79 -10.96
C ALA A 605 36.10 2.50 -9.80
N GLY A 606 35.37 3.40 -9.12
CA GLY A 606 35.89 4.31 -8.09
C GLY A 606 36.46 5.62 -8.66
N ALA A 607 36.39 6.69 -7.87
CA ALA A 607 36.89 8.01 -8.24
C ALA A 607 38.39 8.02 -8.57
N ASP A 608 39.17 7.16 -7.93
CA ASP A 608 40.62 7.03 -8.15
C ASP A 608 40.95 6.54 -9.59
N ARG A 609 39.99 5.83 -10.24
CA ARG A 609 40.17 5.25 -11.57
C ARG A 609 39.34 5.92 -12.68
N ILE A 610 38.46 6.87 -12.32
CA ILE A 610 37.52 7.48 -13.27
C ILE A 610 38.21 8.35 -14.35
N HIS A 611 39.53 8.60 -14.24
CA HIS A 611 40.28 9.36 -15.26
C HIS A 611 40.09 8.84 -16.67
N LEU A 612 39.78 7.56 -16.84
CA LEU A 612 39.49 6.92 -18.13
C LEU A 612 38.17 7.42 -18.75
N ARG A 613 37.25 7.96 -17.94
CA ARG A 613 35.93 8.46 -18.36
C ARG A 613 35.80 9.99 -18.30
N ASN A 614 36.89 10.72 -18.14
CA ASN A 614 36.86 12.20 -18.03
C ASN A 614 36.16 12.87 -19.23
N GLN A 615 36.28 12.27 -20.44
CA GLN A 615 35.62 12.81 -21.62
C GLN A 615 34.09 12.70 -21.52
N ASP A 616 33.59 11.55 -21.09
CA ASP A 616 32.14 11.30 -20.94
C ASP A 616 31.53 12.27 -19.93
N TRP A 617 32.20 12.49 -18.78
CA TRP A 617 31.78 13.47 -17.78
C TRP A 617 31.80 14.91 -18.31
N ARG A 618 32.83 15.31 -19.07
CA ARG A 618 32.89 16.63 -19.69
C ARG A 618 31.78 16.83 -20.72
N GLU A 619 31.48 15.81 -21.49
CA GLU A 619 30.36 15.84 -22.44
C GLU A 619 29.02 15.96 -21.70
N PHE A 620 28.85 15.22 -20.61
CA PHE A 620 27.68 15.30 -19.74
C PHE A 620 27.52 16.72 -19.17
N VAL A 621 28.57 17.37 -18.67
CA VAL A 621 28.53 18.77 -18.19
C VAL A 621 28.06 19.71 -19.31
N ARG A 622 28.55 19.55 -20.54
CA ARG A 622 28.08 20.36 -21.67
C ARG A 622 26.59 20.15 -21.95
N ARG A 623 26.11 18.89 -21.88
CA ARG A 623 24.68 18.56 -22.06
C ARG A 623 23.82 19.13 -20.94
N ALA A 624 24.27 19.02 -19.69
CA ALA A 624 23.57 19.56 -18.53
C ALA A 624 23.39 21.10 -18.63
N ARG A 625 24.44 21.82 -19.03
CA ARG A 625 24.37 23.26 -19.27
C ARG A 625 23.40 23.64 -20.40
N ARG A 626 23.44 22.90 -21.52
CA ARG A 626 22.50 23.12 -22.65
C ARG A 626 21.04 22.84 -22.27
N ALA A 627 20.82 21.92 -21.31
CA ALA A 627 19.51 21.60 -20.77
C ALA A 627 19.04 22.59 -19.68
N GLY A 628 19.84 23.59 -19.32
CA GLY A 628 19.53 24.55 -18.26
C GLY A 628 19.76 24.02 -16.84
N SER A 629 20.34 22.84 -16.67
CA SER A 629 20.58 22.20 -15.36
C SER A 629 21.96 22.60 -14.79
N GLN A 630 22.09 23.89 -14.43
CA GLN A 630 23.36 24.47 -13.97
C GLN A 630 23.88 23.76 -12.71
N LEU A 631 23.01 23.46 -11.73
CA LEU A 631 23.37 22.78 -10.50
C LEU A 631 24.08 21.43 -10.75
N ILE A 632 23.52 20.60 -11.62
CA ILE A 632 24.10 19.32 -11.99
C ILE A 632 25.46 19.52 -12.68
N ALA A 633 25.52 20.48 -13.59
CA ALA A 633 26.75 20.79 -14.33
C ALA A 633 27.88 21.26 -13.40
N ASP A 634 27.58 22.10 -12.42
CA ASP A 634 28.56 22.64 -11.49
C ASP A 634 29.11 21.55 -10.54
N HIS A 635 28.27 20.70 -9.99
CA HIS A 635 28.73 19.59 -9.16
C HIS A 635 29.56 18.56 -9.96
N ALA A 636 29.13 18.24 -11.19
CA ALA A 636 29.88 17.34 -12.06
C ALA A 636 31.26 17.92 -12.46
N LEU A 637 31.32 19.22 -12.73
CA LEU A 637 32.57 19.90 -13.05
C LEU A 637 33.50 19.97 -11.82
N ALA A 638 32.97 20.37 -10.66
CA ALA A 638 33.73 20.42 -9.41
C ALA A 638 34.30 19.04 -9.03
N PHE A 639 33.55 17.97 -9.27
CA PHE A 639 34.06 16.62 -9.10
C PHE A 639 35.22 16.30 -10.08
N LEU A 640 35.09 16.69 -11.35
CA LEU A 640 36.14 16.47 -12.34
C LEU A 640 37.45 17.19 -11.98
N ASP A 641 37.33 18.42 -11.45
CA ASP A 641 38.48 19.28 -11.16
C ASP A 641 39.20 18.89 -9.86
N HIS A 642 38.45 18.48 -8.83
CA HIS A 642 38.99 18.26 -7.50
C HIS A 642 38.91 16.82 -6.99
N ARG A 643 38.20 15.94 -7.69
CA ARG A 643 37.95 14.54 -7.25
C ARG A 643 37.30 14.43 -5.85
N ASP A 644 36.56 15.48 -5.45
CA ASP A 644 35.94 15.54 -4.16
C ASP A 644 34.71 14.62 -4.08
N PRO A 645 34.71 13.57 -3.23
CA PRO A 645 33.56 12.67 -3.05
C PRO A 645 32.28 13.40 -2.62
N ALA A 646 32.39 14.52 -1.93
CA ALA A 646 31.23 15.31 -1.51
C ALA A 646 30.41 15.85 -2.71
N GLN A 647 31.04 16.07 -3.86
CA GLN A 647 30.31 16.46 -5.06
C GLN A 647 29.49 15.29 -5.63
N VAL A 648 30.04 14.07 -5.53
CA VAL A 648 29.34 12.85 -5.94
C VAL A 648 28.16 12.56 -5.03
N GLU A 649 28.29 12.77 -3.72
CA GLU A 649 27.16 12.67 -2.79
C GLU A 649 26.00 13.57 -3.21
N LYS A 650 26.28 14.82 -3.60
CA LYS A 650 25.26 15.74 -4.10
C LYS A 650 24.63 15.26 -5.41
N LEU A 651 25.42 14.71 -6.32
CA LEU A 651 24.91 14.14 -7.57
C LEU A 651 24.07 12.88 -7.33
N LEU A 652 24.43 12.03 -6.37
CA LEU A 652 23.61 10.90 -5.91
C LEU A 652 22.26 11.38 -5.36
N LEU A 653 22.24 12.41 -4.52
CA LEU A 653 21.00 13.00 -4.01
C LEU A 653 20.15 13.59 -5.11
N ILE A 654 20.74 14.32 -6.07
CA ILE A 654 20.02 14.85 -7.23
C ILE A 654 19.40 13.70 -8.04
N SER A 655 20.13 12.60 -8.23
CA SER A 655 19.61 11.41 -8.90
C SER A 655 18.41 10.81 -8.14
N ALA A 656 18.48 10.73 -6.81
CA ALA A 656 17.43 10.18 -5.97
C ALA A 656 16.14 11.04 -5.95
N PHE A 657 16.31 12.36 -5.84
CA PHE A 657 15.18 13.31 -5.74
C PHE A 657 14.67 13.80 -7.10
N GLY A 658 15.47 13.68 -8.15
CA GLY A 658 15.11 14.11 -9.49
C GLY A 658 14.19 13.14 -10.26
N GLY A 659 14.04 11.91 -9.80
CA GLY A 659 13.25 10.88 -10.45
C GLY A 659 11.78 11.27 -10.72
N PRO A 660 11.05 11.87 -9.77
CA PRO A 660 9.66 12.31 -9.99
C PRO A 660 9.50 13.58 -10.83
N LEU A 661 10.56 14.37 -10.99
CA LEU A 661 10.55 15.65 -11.72
C LEU A 661 11.06 15.52 -13.16
N ALA A 662 11.53 14.36 -13.53
CA ALA A 662 12.08 14.05 -14.84
C ALA A 662 11.10 13.27 -15.72
#